data_4212e91134c5a78fb6b80c9cad454854
#
_entry.id   4212e91134c5a78fb6b80c9cad454854
#
_cell.length_a   1.000
_cell.length_b   1.000
_cell.length_c   1.000
_cell.angle_alpha   90.00
_cell.angle_beta   90.00
_cell.angle_gamma   90.00
#
_symmetry.space_group_name_H-M   'P 1'
#
loop_
_entity.id
_entity.type
_entity.pdbx_description
1 polymer ?
#
loop_
_entity_poly.entity_id
_entity_poly.type
_entity_poly.pdbx_seq_one_letter_code
_entity_poly.pdbx_strand_id
1 'polypeptide(L)'
;LSWLAPLYLVGLLAIAGPVLFHLWRRTPQGRRKFSTLMFLSPSPPRITRRSRIEQWLLLVLRALACGFLALAFARPVWRVPAEIAHQPRGGELLAILVDTSASMRREGLWEQVRQTVRQQLAKLPAEAHAALFAYDDQFREQVSFKESLPLEPSVARALIEQRLQALEPTWLGSRTGEGLVRTAQALQEAQAGRALPRPQRILLVTDLQTGCRLDSLQGFDWPRDIPVELAIVGPRAPTNAAVHYVAPAVDLADDKTRVRVTNAEQSVRADFTLHWVAAASAGHLREEVGRSGASAEVAVRVHVPPGQSRVIALPEPPTEGVAAIELAGDDHPFDNRLWLPYHQPQRCTVLYVGRDDPHDVQGARFYWERALASNPRYEVTVVTADQAFSGDPPVMTLATHAEPVGTALLPKLLAADRQVVLAPRTAEDAVELLAACGVTDVTVHEAKVRDFALWSDLDFESPWLAPFAEARFADFSGVHFWKHRLLIGPSSRPQKVLVRFDSGHPAVVQWGLPSGQLWCFLAGWQPSDSQLARSTKFVPLMWGILEQALGATSLTTALSTGQGLPAPRGAASWTITPPGGEVVAWDSTRGNFEQTETPGRYILQVDQRREVFAVNVPPDESRTDPLPPEQLEAYGVRLSNRGAIPAAETSAVQLRQQQLMELEQHQQLWRWGVLTAVLLVLTETMVAAWKLRQGRGIEEALSP
;
A
#
# COMPACT_ATOMS: atom_id res chain seq x y z
N LEU A 1 45.77 -12.51 -15.64
CA LEU A 1 45.59 -13.34 -14.44
C LEU A 1 45.76 -12.51 -13.20
N SER A 2 44.80 -12.56 -12.29
CA SER A 2 44.93 -12.02 -10.93
C SER A 2 44.73 -13.16 -9.92
N TRP A 3 45.25 -12.96 -8.73
CA TRP A 3 45.22 -13.95 -7.66
C TRP A 3 44.34 -13.48 -6.53
N LEU A 4 43.41 -14.31 -6.12
CA LEU A 4 42.52 -13.97 -5.00
C LEU A 4 43.26 -14.08 -3.64
N ALA A 5 44.17 -15.04 -3.57
CA ALA A 5 44.94 -15.32 -2.35
C ALA A 5 46.47 -15.44 -2.66
N PRO A 6 47.16 -14.35 -3.00
CA PRO A 6 48.55 -14.37 -3.44
C PRO A 6 49.54 -14.94 -2.43
N LEU A 7 49.21 -14.91 -1.13
CA LEU A 7 50.02 -15.49 -0.06
C LEU A 7 50.25 -16.98 -0.23
N TYR A 8 49.34 -17.72 -0.86
CA TYR A 8 49.54 -19.17 -1.12
C TYR A 8 50.59 -19.45 -2.21
N LEU A 9 51.03 -18.45 -2.98
CA LEU A 9 52.18 -18.61 -3.92
C LEU A 9 53.48 -18.89 -3.17
N VAL A 10 53.57 -18.51 -1.87
CA VAL A 10 54.70 -18.96 -1.00
C VAL A 10 54.75 -20.48 -0.90
N GLY A 11 53.63 -21.17 -1.11
CA GLY A 11 53.57 -22.63 -1.20
C GLY A 11 54.41 -23.24 -2.35
N LEU A 12 54.84 -22.46 -3.35
CA LEU A 12 55.80 -22.88 -4.38
C LEU A 12 57.16 -23.24 -3.77
N LEU A 13 57.49 -22.68 -2.59
CA LEU A 13 58.70 -23.08 -1.88
C LEU A 13 58.67 -24.54 -1.44
N ALA A 14 57.50 -25.18 -1.38
CA ALA A 14 57.36 -26.62 -1.08
C ALA A 14 58.01 -27.48 -2.17
N ILE A 15 58.22 -26.94 -3.40
CA ILE A 15 58.98 -27.63 -4.44
C ILE A 15 60.42 -27.93 -4.04
N ALA A 16 61.02 -27.09 -3.13
CA ALA A 16 62.33 -27.37 -2.60
C ALA A 16 62.41 -28.69 -1.77
N GLY A 17 61.27 -29.13 -1.16
CA GLY A 17 61.21 -30.34 -0.37
C GLY A 17 61.58 -31.60 -1.17
N PRO A 18 60.89 -31.94 -2.26
CA PRO A 18 61.24 -33.06 -3.12
C PRO A 18 62.67 -33.01 -3.62
N VAL A 19 63.15 -31.77 -3.99
CA VAL A 19 64.53 -31.57 -4.47
C VAL A 19 65.55 -31.85 -3.37
N LEU A 20 65.39 -31.29 -2.19
CA LEU A 20 66.28 -31.54 -1.04
C LEU A 20 66.25 -33.00 -0.59
N PHE A 21 65.07 -33.63 -0.59
CA PHE A 21 64.96 -35.06 -0.22
C PHE A 21 65.64 -35.93 -1.27
N HIS A 22 65.67 -35.54 -2.55
CA HIS A 22 66.31 -36.28 -3.61
C HIS A 22 67.85 -36.12 -3.55
N LEU A 23 68.33 -34.95 -3.12
CA LEU A 23 69.77 -34.68 -2.95
C LEU A 23 70.31 -35.30 -1.65
N TRP A 24 69.48 -35.61 -0.65
CA TRP A 24 69.90 -36.14 0.63
C TRP A 24 69.99 -37.70 0.57
N ARG A 25 71.05 -38.19 -0.05
CA ARG A 25 71.31 -39.63 -0.10
C ARG A 25 71.78 -40.15 1.28
N ARG A 26 70.99 -41.00 1.91
CA ARG A 26 71.49 -41.89 2.95
C ARG A 26 72.19 -43.07 2.29
N THR A 27 73.51 -43.16 2.42
CA THR A 27 74.23 -44.38 2.13
C THR A 27 73.84 -45.47 3.11
N PRO A 28 73.33 -46.65 2.66
CA PRO A 28 73.02 -47.72 3.57
C PRO A 28 74.34 -48.30 4.10
N GLN A 29 74.63 -48.08 5.37
CA GLN A 29 75.75 -48.77 6.07
C GLN A 29 75.27 -50.13 6.52
N GLY A 30 75.22 -51.05 5.60
CA GLY A 30 75.04 -52.44 5.88
C GLY A 30 76.40 -53.11 6.14
N ARG A 31 76.83 -53.19 7.39
CA ARG A 31 77.98 -54.08 7.76
C ARG A 31 77.52 -55.57 7.64
N ARG A 32 78.04 -56.25 6.55
CA ARG A 32 78.00 -57.73 6.47
C ARG A 32 79.26 -58.23 7.05
N LYS A 33 79.16 -59.10 8.02
CA LYS A 33 80.29 -59.85 8.62
C LYS A 33 80.75 -60.93 7.64
N PHE A 34 81.97 -60.72 7.05
CA PHE A 34 82.65 -61.77 6.28
C PHE A 34 83.66 -62.52 7.17
N SER A 35 83.66 -63.86 7.08
CA SER A 35 84.42 -64.69 7.95
C SER A 35 85.90 -64.94 7.50
N THR A 36 86.29 -64.50 6.31
CA THR A 36 87.73 -64.71 5.81
C THR A 36 88.17 -63.57 4.90
N LEU A 37 89.16 -62.78 5.36
CA LEU A 37 89.69 -61.59 4.59
C LEU A 37 90.95 -61.99 3.76
N MET A 38 91.32 -63.25 3.61
CA MET A 38 92.60 -63.70 3.16
C MET A 38 92.83 -63.67 1.64
N PHE A 39 91.77 -63.31 0.86
CA PHE A 39 91.84 -63.30 -0.61
C PHE A 39 91.40 -61.93 -1.26
N LEU A 40 91.36 -60.87 -0.49
CA LEU A 40 90.99 -59.52 -1.07
C LEU A 40 92.25 -58.76 -1.40
N SER A 41 92.58 -58.64 -2.70
CA SER A 41 93.54 -57.69 -3.18
C SER A 41 93.00 -56.29 -3.23
N PRO A 42 93.76 -55.28 -2.80
CA PRO A 42 93.30 -53.89 -2.78
C PRO A 42 93.13 -53.39 -4.22
N SER A 43 91.84 -53.14 -4.56
CA SER A 43 91.48 -52.48 -5.80
C SER A 43 91.47 -50.97 -5.60
N PRO A 44 92.10 -50.17 -6.49
CA PRO A 44 92.16 -48.73 -6.31
C PRO A 44 90.72 -48.15 -6.38
N PRO A 45 90.43 -47.15 -5.56
CA PRO A 45 89.08 -46.56 -5.56
C PRO A 45 88.80 -45.84 -6.84
N ARG A 46 87.89 -46.40 -7.64
CA ARG A 46 87.36 -45.65 -8.82
C ARG A 46 86.40 -44.58 -8.23
N ILE A 47 86.85 -43.33 -8.25
CA ILE A 47 86.03 -42.17 -8.01
C ILE A 47 85.18 -41.96 -9.25
N THR A 48 83.96 -42.55 -9.28
CA THR A 48 82.99 -42.21 -10.33
C THR A 48 82.19 -41.01 -9.84
N ARG A 49 82.70 -39.83 -10.12
CA ARG A 49 81.90 -38.59 -10.07
C ARG A 49 80.85 -38.66 -11.19
N ARG A 50 79.69 -39.24 -10.93
CA ARG A 50 78.45 -38.95 -11.66
C ARG A 50 77.29 -39.31 -10.81
N SER A 51 76.77 -38.28 -10.01
CA SER A 51 75.43 -38.34 -9.51
C SER A 51 74.47 -38.12 -10.66
N ARG A 52 74.16 -39.15 -11.39
CA ARG A 52 73.00 -39.12 -12.29
C ARG A 52 71.76 -39.18 -11.45
N ILE A 53 70.86 -38.19 -11.65
CA ILE A 53 69.50 -38.19 -11.10
C ILE A 53 68.78 -39.38 -11.77
N GLU A 54 68.85 -40.59 -11.20
CA GLU A 54 68.26 -41.80 -11.81
C GLU A 54 66.70 -41.79 -11.81
N GLN A 55 66.12 -40.89 -11.06
CA GLN A 55 64.64 -40.78 -10.95
C GLN A 55 64.16 -39.37 -11.21
N TRP A 56 64.79 -38.67 -12.19
CA TRP A 56 64.43 -37.26 -12.50
C TRP A 56 62.97 -37.11 -12.87
N LEU A 57 62.32 -38.10 -13.51
CA LEU A 57 60.91 -38.09 -13.90
C LEU A 57 59.98 -38.03 -12.71
N LEU A 58 60.26 -38.84 -11.65
CA LEU A 58 59.48 -38.83 -10.41
C LEU A 58 59.67 -37.53 -9.61
N LEU A 59 60.89 -36.96 -9.66
CA LEU A 59 61.12 -35.65 -9.05
C LEU A 59 60.33 -34.54 -9.72
N VAL A 60 60.31 -34.55 -11.06
CA VAL A 60 59.56 -33.55 -11.86
C VAL A 60 58.05 -33.70 -11.60
N LEU A 61 57.50 -34.89 -11.57
CA LEU A 61 56.10 -35.15 -11.30
C LEU A 61 55.69 -34.62 -9.88
N ARG A 62 56.53 -34.86 -8.86
CA ARG A 62 56.28 -34.30 -7.49
C ARG A 62 56.36 -32.77 -7.44
N ALA A 63 57.40 -32.24 -8.09
CA ALA A 63 57.55 -30.76 -8.14
C ALA A 63 56.39 -30.10 -8.87
N LEU A 64 55.88 -30.69 -9.96
CA LEU A 64 54.71 -30.22 -10.67
C LEU A 64 53.45 -30.36 -9.85
N ALA A 65 53.24 -31.46 -9.14
CA ALA A 65 52.07 -31.66 -8.27
C ALA A 65 52.03 -30.61 -7.16
N CYS A 66 53.16 -30.35 -6.47
CA CYS A 66 53.29 -29.30 -5.49
C CYS A 66 53.01 -27.90 -6.09
N GLY A 67 53.54 -27.65 -7.27
CA GLY A 67 53.32 -26.39 -8.01
C GLY A 67 51.85 -26.14 -8.36
N PHE A 68 51.20 -27.14 -8.97
CA PHE A 68 49.77 -27.00 -9.30
C PHE A 68 48.90 -26.88 -8.08
N LEU A 69 49.22 -27.52 -6.96
CA LEU A 69 48.50 -27.39 -5.71
C LEU A 69 48.65 -25.98 -5.14
N ALA A 70 49.86 -25.43 -5.12
CA ALA A 70 50.10 -24.05 -4.68
C ALA A 70 49.37 -23.03 -5.57
N LEU A 71 49.34 -23.22 -6.88
CA LEU A 71 48.60 -22.39 -7.82
C LEU A 71 47.09 -22.50 -7.64
N ALA A 72 46.59 -23.71 -7.36
CA ALA A 72 45.17 -23.90 -7.09
C ALA A 72 44.70 -23.16 -5.80
N PHE A 73 45.48 -23.24 -4.73
CA PHE A 73 45.17 -22.50 -3.48
C PHE A 73 45.34 -20.98 -3.62
N ALA A 74 46.20 -20.50 -4.56
CA ALA A 74 46.30 -19.08 -4.89
C ALA A 74 45.05 -18.54 -5.63
N ARG A 75 44.13 -19.41 -6.05
CA ARG A 75 42.86 -19.12 -6.73
C ARG A 75 43.02 -18.14 -7.89
N PRO A 76 43.54 -18.61 -9.02
CA PRO A 76 43.71 -17.78 -10.21
C PRO A 76 42.36 -17.38 -10.79
N VAL A 77 42.24 -16.10 -11.13
CA VAL A 77 41.05 -15.53 -11.79
C VAL A 77 41.51 -14.87 -13.10
N TRP A 78 40.85 -15.21 -14.21
CA TRP A 78 41.16 -14.59 -15.51
C TRP A 78 40.37 -13.29 -15.61
N ARG A 79 41.05 -12.14 -15.59
CA ARG A 79 40.42 -10.85 -15.89
C ARG A 79 40.18 -10.78 -17.40
N VAL A 80 38.93 -10.84 -17.80
CA VAL A 80 38.51 -10.32 -19.08
C VAL A 80 38.41 -8.80 -18.89
N PRO A 81 39.03 -7.96 -19.75
CA PRO A 81 38.86 -6.54 -19.71
C PRO A 81 37.34 -6.21 -19.67
N ALA A 82 36.88 -5.36 -18.76
CA ALA A 82 35.48 -5.05 -18.61
C ALA A 82 34.82 -4.51 -19.90
N GLU A 83 35.61 -3.97 -20.80
CA GLU A 83 35.15 -3.51 -22.12
C GLU A 83 34.73 -4.64 -23.08
N ILE A 84 35.18 -5.87 -22.87
CA ILE A 84 34.82 -7.01 -23.73
C ILE A 84 33.72 -7.88 -23.08
N ALA A 85 33.58 -7.84 -21.73
CA ALA A 85 32.61 -8.65 -21.00
C ALA A 85 31.19 -8.05 -21.03
N HIS A 86 31.03 -6.81 -21.47
CA HIS A 86 29.74 -6.09 -21.47
C HIS A 86 29.35 -5.61 -22.88
N GLN A 87 29.71 -6.32 -23.92
CA GLN A 87 28.94 -6.24 -25.17
C GLN A 87 27.97 -7.42 -25.21
N PRO A 88 26.74 -7.25 -24.69
CA PRO A 88 25.67 -8.20 -24.94
C PRO A 88 25.39 -8.14 -26.44
N ARG A 89 25.51 -9.27 -27.14
CA ARG A 89 25.09 -9.44 -28.53
C ARG A 89 23.58 -9.33 -28.67
N GLY A 90 23.05 -8.15 -28.38
CA GLY A 90 21.64 -7.79 -28.39
C GLY A 90 21.42 -6.60 -27.44
N GLY A 91 20.92 -5.49 -27.95
CA GLY A 91 20.79 -4.24 -27.16
C GLY A 91 20.08 -4.43 -25.81
N GLU A 92 20.49 -3.68 -24.82
CA GLU A 92 19.88 -3.61 -23.48
C GLU A 92 18.41 -3.19 -23.57
N LEU A 93 17.57 -3.69 -22.64
CA LEU A 93 16.19 -3.26 -22.44
C LEU A 93 16.11 -2.38 -21.19
N LEU A 94 15.78 -1.10 -21.37
CA LEU A 94 15.56 -0.15 -20.29
C LEU A 94 14.07 0.14 -20.16
N ALA A 95 13.46 -0.18 -19.01
CA ALA A 95 12.14 0.31 -18.65
C ALA A 95 12.29 1.57 -17.78
N ILE A 96 11.79 2.70 -18.25
CA ILE A 96 11.75 3.95 -17.51
C ILE A 96 10.38 4.04 -16.87
N LEU A 97 10.35 4.01 -15.54
CA LEU A 97 9.13 4.14 -14.74
C LEU A 97 9.14 5.49 -14.04
N VAL A 98 8.20 6.35 -14.39
CA VAL A 98 8.10 7.73 -13.90
C VAL A 98 6.92 7.87 -12.96
N ASP A 99 7.18 8.43 -11.79
CA ASP A 99 6.17 8.83 -10.82
C ASP A 99 5.45 10.08 -11.31
N THR A 100 4.12 10.02 -11.37
CA THR A 100 3.24 11.14 -11.74
C THR A 100 2.24 11.47 -10.64
N SER A 101 2.47 11.02 -9.40
CA SER A 101 1.60 11.28 -8.24
C SER A 101 1.53 12.76 -7.85
N ALA A 102 0.64 13.08 -6.91
CA ALA A 102 0.39 14.46 -6.48
C ALA A 102 1.63 15.12 -5.86
N SER A 103 2.47 14.39 -5.15
CA SER A 103 3.70 14.89 -4.54
C SER A 103 4.71 15.42 -5.57
N MET A 104 4.66 14.89 -6.81
CA MET A 104 5.51 15.35 -7.92
C MET A 104 5.15 16.75 -8.45
N ARG A 105 4.04 17.34 -7.97
CA ARG A 105 3.65 18.72 -8.26
C ARG A 105 4.44 19.76 -7.48
N ARG A 106 5.27 19.34 -6.51
CA ARG A 106 6.16 20.24 -5.78
C ARG A 106 7.08 20.99 -6.74
N GLU A 107 7.37 22.23 -6.43
CA GLU A 107 8.09 23.13 -7.33
C GLU A 107 9.46 22.57 -7.75
N GLY A 108 9.67 22.53 -9.06
CA GLY A 108 10.92 22.12 -9.69
C GLY A 108 11.15 20.61 -9.79
N LEU A 109 10.31 19.73 -9.19
CA LEU A 109 10.50 18.29 -9.29
C LEU A 109 10.27 17.76 -10.70
N TRP A 110 9.20 18.21 -11.33
CA TRP A 110 8.83 17.71 -12.65
C TRP A 110 9.89 18.04 -13.73
N GLU A 111 10.53 19.19 -13.63
CA GLU A 111 11.63 19.53 -14.53
C GLU A 111 12.87 18.66 -14.27
N GLN A 112 13.16 18.33 -13.00
CA GLN A 112 14.21 17.36 -12.65
C GLN A 112 13.92 15.97 -13.25
N VAL A 113 12.65 15.50 -13.20
CA VAL A 113 12.25 14.24 -13.85
C VAL A 113 12.57 14.26 -15.33
N ARG A 114 12.09 15.31 -16.05
CA ARG A 114 12.34 15.45 -17.49
C ARG A 114 13.82 15.47 -17.81
N GLN A 115 14.61 16.20 -17.04
CA GLN A 115 16.05 16.27 -17.21
C GLN A 115 16.74 14.94 -16.95
N THR A 116 16.35 14.24 -15.88
CA THR A 116 16.90 12.94 -15.51
C THR A 116 16.65 11.90 -16.59
N VAL A 117 15.41 11.79 -17.08
CA VAL A 117 15.06 10.86 -18.15
C VAL A 117 15.84 11.15 -19.43
N ARG A 118 15.93 12.44 -19.84
CA ARG A 118 16.74 12.83 -21.01
C ARG A 118 18.20 12.46 -20.87
N GLN A 119 18.80 12.70 -19.70
CA GLN A 119 20.19 12.33 -19.43
C GLN A 119 20.42 10.82 -19.50
N GLN A 120 19.47 10.03 -19.02
CA GLN A 120 19.58 8.57 -19.09
C GLN A 120 19.40 8.05 -20.51
N LEU A 121 18.45 8.61 -21.27
CA LEU A 121 18.29 8.27 -22.69
C LEU A 121 19.53 8.59 -23.52
N ALA A 122 20.21 9.72 -23.23
CA ALA A 122 21.44 10.11 -23.91
C ALA A 122 22.63 9.18 -23.59
N LYS A 123 22.65 8.57 -22.40
CA LYS A 123 23.73 7.63 -21.98
C LYS A 123 23.52 6.21 -22.52
N LEU A 124 22.36 5.89 -23.07
CA LEU A 124 22.05 4.55 -23.56
C LEU A 124 22.92 4.18 -24.78
N PRO A 125 23.44 2.95 -24.84
CA PRO A 125 24.12 2.43 -26.06
C PRO A 125 23.23 2.55 -27.28
N ALA A 126 23.83 2.71 -28.46
CA ALA A 126 23.09 2.90 -29.71
C ALA A 126 22.06 1.79 -30.00
N GLU A 127 22.37 0.56 -29.61
CA GLU A 127 21.54 -0.64 -29.82
C GLU A 127 20.52 -0.89 -28.70
N ALA A 128 20.51 -0.09 -27.66
CA ALA A 128 19.60 -0.26 -26.51
C ALA A 128 18.20 0.24 -26.84
N HIS A 129 17.19 -0.52 -26.47
CA HIS A 129 15.79 -0.13 -26.55
C HIS A 129 15.26 0.30 -25.20
N ALA A 130 14.41 1.31 -25.21
CA ALA A 130 13.76 1.82 -24.01
C ALA A 130 12.24 1.79 -24.16
N ALA A 131 11.55 1.73 -23.02
CA ALA A 131 10.12 1.91 -22.89
C ALA A 131 9.84 2.94 -21.80
N LEU A 132 8.71 3.64 -21.87
CA LEU A 132 8.29 4.65 -20.90
C LEU A 132 6.96 4.24 -20.28
N PHE A 133 6.96 4.14 -18.95
CA PHE A 133 5.81 3.88 -18.13
C PHE A 133 5.63 5.04 -17.15
N ALA A 134 4.38 5.34 -16.83
CA ALA A 134 4.02 6.31 -15.81
C ALA A 134 3.12 5.64 -14.78
N TYR A 135 3.22 6.04 -13.52
CA TYR A 135 2.33 5.56 -12.48
C TYR A 135 1.95 6.68 -11.51
N ASP A 136 0.76 6.55 -10.99
CA ASP A 136 0.23 7.22 -9.83
C ASP A 136 -0.63 6.20 -9.05
N ASP A 137 -1.93 6.39 -8.94
CA ASP A 137 -2.89 5.37 -8.47
C ASP A 137 -3.20 4.32 -9.57
N GLN A 138 -2.75 4.58 -10.80
CA GLN A 138 -2.89 3.73 -11.96
C GLN A 138 -1.56 3.58 -12.69
N PHE A 139 -1.31 2.39 -13.24
CA PHE A 139 -0.17 2.16 -14.12
C PHE A 139 -0.56 2.45 -15.57
N ARG A 140 0.25 3.25 -16.28
CA ARG A 140 0.02 3.64 -17.67
C ARG A 140 1.24 3.39 -18.54
N GLU A 141 1.05 2.64 -19.61
CA GLU A 141 2.06 2.46 -20.65
C GLU A 141 2.04 3.68 -21.58
N GLN A 142 3.10 4.50 -21.56
CA GLN A 142 3.25 5.66 -22.43
C GLN A 142 3.89 5.28 -23.76
N VAL A 143 4.94 4.46 -23.70
CA VAL A 143 5.58 3.80 -24.84
C VAL A 143 5.93 2.39 -24.39
N SER A 144 5.19 1.40 -24.87
CA SER A 144 5.42 0.00 -24.52
C SER A 144 6.61 -0.61 -25.26
N PHE A 145 7.13 -1.74 -24.77
CA PHE A 145 8.14 -2.50 -25.52
C PHE A 145 7.59 -3.06 -26.84
N LYS A 146 6.29 -3.33 -26.93
CA LYS A 146 5.63 -3.74 -28.19
C LYS A 146 5.69 -2.66 -29.25
N GLU A 147 5.65 -1.40 -28.83
CA GLU A 147 5.73 -0.22 -29.70
C GLU A 147 7.18 0.15 -30.01
N SER A 148 8.08 0.13 -29.02
CA SER A 148 9.46 0.61 -29.18
C SER A 148 10.41 -0.38 -29.89
N LEU A 149 10.22 -1.70 -29.69
CA LEU A 149 11.12 -2.73 -30.25
C LEU A 149 11.12 -2.86 -31.77
N PRO A 150 10.00 -2.63 -32.49
CA PRO A 150 10.01 -2.63 -33.96
C PRO A 150 10.65 -1.37 -34.55
N LEU A 151 10.84 -0.30 -33.77
CA LEU A 151 11.41 0.96 -34.22
C LEU A 151 12.93 0.94 -34.13
N GLU A 152 13.58 1.76 -34.96
CA GLU A 152 14.98 2.11 -34.76
C GLU A 152 15.18 2.72 -33.37
N PRO A 153 16.23 2.37 -32.60
CA PRO A 153 16.45 2.86 -31.24
C PRO A 153 16.44 4.39 -31.13
N SER A 154 16.91 5.11 -32.12
CA SER A 154 16.90 6.58 -32.22
C SER A 154 15.46 7.13 -32.31
N VAL A 155 14.63 6.48 -33.11
CA VAL A 155 13.22 6.86 -33.30
C VAL A 155 12.41 6.56 -32.04
N ALA A 156 12.65 5.39 -31.42
CA ALA A 156 12.02 5.02 -30.16
C ALA A 156 12.35 6.03 -29.04
N ARG A 157 13.61 6.51 -28.95
CA ARG A 157 14.02 7.53 -27.97
C ARG A 157 13.31 8.88 -28.22
N ALA A 158 13.22 9.31 -29.47
CA ALA A 158 12.51 10.54 -29.82
C ALA A 158 11.02 10.45 -29.47
N LEU A 159 10.39 9.29 -29.67
CA LEU A 159 9.01 9.04 -29.27
C LEU A 159 8.84 9.12 -27.74
N ILE A 160 9.77 8.52 -26.99
CA ILE A 160 9.77 8.60 -25.50
C ILE A 160 9.89 10.05 -25.05
N GLU A 161 10.78 10.84 -25.64
CA GLU A 161 10.94 12.26 -25.32
C GLU A 161 9.68 13.05 -25.63
N GLN A 162 9.03 12.79 -26.76
CA GLN A 162 7.75 13.44 -27.12
C GLN A 162 6.65 13.09 -26.11
N ARG A 163 6.51 11.84 -25.73
CA ARG A 163 5.52 11.40 -24.74
C ARG A 163 5.79 11.98 -23.36
N LEU A 164 7.05 12.01 -22.93
CA LEU A 164 7.46 12.61 -21.66
C LEU A 164 7.16 14.11 -21.59
N GLN A 165 7.25 14.83 -22.70
CA GLN A 165 6.88 16.25 -22.77
C GLN A 165 5.38 16.48 -22.52
N ALA A 166 4.54 15.55 -22.96
CA ALA A 166 3.09 15.63 -22.81
C ALA A 166 2.61 15.15 -21.43
N LEU A 167 3.48 14.48 -20.65
CA LEU A 167 3.15 14.05 -19.30
C LEU A 167 3.19 15.22 -18.31
N GLU A 168 2.22 15.21 -17.40
CA GLU A 168 2.14 16.12 -16.25
C GLU A 168 1.82 15.35 -14.97
N PRO A 169 2.25 15.83 -13.80
CA PRO A 169 1.85 15.24 -12.52
C PRO A 169 0.34 15.34 -12.31
N THR A 170 -0.26 14.29 -11.83
CA THR A 170 -1.67 14.20 -11.50
C THR A 170 -1.93 14.68 -10.06
N TRP A 171 -3.14 14.46 -9.56
CA TRP A 171 -3.50 14.68 -8.16
C TRP A 171 -3.77 13.37 -7.42
N LEU A 172 -3.41 12.23 -8.04
CA LEU A 172 -3.65 10.90 -7.51
C LEU A 172 -2.53 10.46 -6.57
N GLY A 173 -2.76 9.38 -5.83
CA GLY A 173 -1.78 8.79 -4.92
C GLY A 173 -0.68 8.02 -5.65
N SER A 174 0.36 7.62 -4.93
CA SER A 174 1.53 6.91 -5.44
C SER A 174 1.48 5.41 -5.09
N ARG A 175 1.19 4.54 -6.07
CA ARG A 175 1.28 3.07 -5.95
C ARG A 175 2.58 2.54 -6.54
N THR A 176 3.69 2.94 -5.96
CA THR A 176 5.04 2.59 -6.44
C THR A 176 5.25 1.07 -6.54
N GLY A 177 4.72 0.31 -5.58
CA GLY A 177 4.81 -1.16 -5.62
C GLY A 177 4.13 -1.77 -6.85
N GLU A 178 2.94 -1.31 -7.19
CA GLU A 178 2.22 -1.78 -8.39
C GLU A 178 2.94 -1.35 -9.67
N GLY A 179 3.42 -0.11 -9.73
CA GLY A 179 4.22 0.39 -10.85
C GLY A 179 5.44 -0.49 -11.11
N LEU A 180 6.19 -0.84 -10.09
CA LEU A 180 7.36 -1.71 -10.19
C LEU A 180 7.01 -3.12 -10.65
N VAL A 181 5.98 -3.75 -10.08
CA VAL A 181 5.52 -5.10 -10.46
C VAL A 181 5.10 -5.14 -11.93
N ARG A 182 4.26 -4.20 -12.37
CA ARG A 182 3.80 -4.11 -13.76
C ARG A 182 4.95 -3.87 -14.74
N THR A 183 5.90 -3.03 -14.36
CA THR A 183 7.09 -2.76 -15.19
C THR A 183 7.99 -3.99 -15.32
N ALA A 184 8.18 -4.73 -14.21
CA ALA A 184 8.94 -5.98 -14.25
C ALA A 184 8.24 -7.04 -15.14
N GLN A 185 6.92 -7.16 -15.07
CA GLN A 185 6.13 -8.02 -15.95
C GLN A 185 6.27 -7.62 -17.42
N ALA A 186 6.21 -6.32 -17.74
CA ALA A 186 6.38 -5.82 -19.10
C ALA A 186 7.77 -6.14 -19.67
N LEU A 187 8.82 -6.10 -18.84
CA LEU A 187 10.18 -6.53 -19.23
C LEU A 187 10.24 -8.05 -19.49
N GLN A 188 9.63 -8.87 -18.62
CA GLN A 188 9.56 -10.31 -18.81
C GLN A 188 8.82 -10.68 -20.10
N GLU A 189 7.68 -10.01 -20.37
CA GLU A 189 6.95 -10.19 -21.63
C GLU A 189 7.79 -9.80 -22.85
N ALA A 190 8.53 -8.69 -22.79
CA ALA A 190 9.41 -8.25 -23.86
C ALA A 190 10.57 -9.23 -24.13
N GLN A 191 10.95 -10.02 -23.12
CA GLN A 191 11.98 -11.05 -23.21
C GLN A 191 11.43 -12.41 -23.65
N ALA A 192 10.15 -12.67 -23.47
CA ALA A 192 9.52 -13.95 -23.76
C ALA A 192 9.69 -14.34 -25.24
N GLY A 193 10.03 -15.62 -25.49
CA GLY A 193 10.19 -16.16 -26.85
C GLY A 193 11.53 -15.82 -27.53
N ARG A 194 12.46 -15.15 -26.85
CA ARG A 194 13.80 -14.85 -27.40
C ARG A 194 14.82 -15.93 -27.07
N ALA A 195 15.61 -16.32 -28.04
CA ALA A 195 16.63 -17.38 -27.88
C ALA A 195 17.80 -16.96 -26.97
N LEU A 196 18.11 -15.66 -26.90
CA LEU A 196 19.18 -15.11 -26.08
C LEU A 196 18.63 -14.02 -25.16
N PRO A 197 18.85 -14.11 -23.83
CA PRO A 197 18.42 -13.09 -22.89
C PRO A 197 19.21 -11.79 -23.13
N ARG A 198 18.46 -10.66 -23.14
CA ARG A 198 19.04 -9.31 -23.16
C ARG A 198 19.20 -8.83 -21.73
N PRO A 199 20.24 -8.05 -21.41
CA PRO A 199 20.30 -7.32 -20.16
C PRO A 199 19.09 -6.40 -20.04
N GLN A 200 18.50 -6.39 -18.86
CA GLN A 200 17.29 -5.61 -18.61
C GLN A 200 17.43 -4.88 -17.27
N ARG A 201 16.87 -3.68 -17.17
CA ARG A 201 16.81 -2.92 -15.94
C ARG A 201 15.63 -1.97 -15.92
N ILE A 202 15.21 -1.60 -14.73
CA ILE A 202 14.20 -0.56 -14.48
C ILE A 202 14.92 0.68 -13.99
N LEU A 203 14.61 1.84 -14.57
CA LEU A 203 14.95 3.14 -14.02
C LEU A 203 13.69 3.70 -13.36
N LEU A 204 13.66 3.74 -12.04
CA LEU A 204 12.58 4.36 -11.28
C LEU A 204 12.93 5.81 -11.00
N VAL A 205 12.13 6.74 -11.54
CA VAL A 205 12.26 8.19 -11.33
C VAL A 205 11.10 8.64 -10.43
N THR A 206 11.39 8.94 -9.17
CA THR A 206 10.41 9.26 -8.13
C THR A 206 11.04 10.15 -7.06
N ASP A 207 10.23 10.80 -6.24
CA ASP A 207 10.67 11.48 -5.02
C ASP A 207 10.87 10.52 -3.83
N LEU A 208 10.40 9.26 -3.97
CA LEU A 208 10.52 8.17 -3.00
C LEU A 208 10.18 8.60 -1.57
N GLN A 209 8.95 8.97 -1.35
CA GLN A 209 8.44 9.45 -0.07
C GLN A 209 7.79 8.35 0.79
N THR A 210 7.69 8.58 2.11
CA THR A 210 7.05 7.63 3.06
C THR A 210 5.56 7.41 2.80
N GLY A 211 4.92 8.28 2.03
CA GLY A 211 3.54 8.16 1.60
C GLY A 211 3.30 7.20 0.43
N CYS A 212 4.34 6.75 -0.26
CA CYS A 212 4.18 5.82 -1.38
C CYS A 212 3.74 4.43 -0.90
N ARG A 213 2.86 3.79 -1.68
CA ARG A 213 2.33 2.45 -1.35
C ARG A 213 3.17 1.36 -1.98
N LEU A 214 3.65 0.44 -1.15
CA LEU A 214 4.48 -0.70 -1.54
C LEU A 214 3.77 -2.05 -1.39
N ASP A 215 2.49 -2.06 -1.01
CA ASP A 215 1.72 -3.25 -0.66
C ASP A 215 1.76 -4.34 -1.75
N SER A 216 1.73 -3.93 -3.02
CA SER A 216 1.75 -4.84 -4.17
C SER A 216 3.06 -5.62 -4.33
N LEU A 217 4.13 -5.23 -3.62
CA LEU A 217 5.37 -5.99 -3.57
C LEU A 217 5.29 -7.17 -2.59
N GLN A 218 4.34 -7.15 -1.64
CA GLN A 218 4.15 -8.26 -0.71
C GLN A 218 3.73 -9.51 -1.47
N GLY A 219 4.51 -10.58 -1.33
CA GLY A 219 4.23 -11.85 -2.00
C GLY A 219 4.57 -11.90 -3.50
N PHE A 220 5.13 -10.83 -4.06
CA PHE A 220 5.67 -10.86 -5.43
C PHE A 220 7.11 -11.36 -5.39
N ASP A 221 7.38 -12.46 -6.14
CA ASP A 221 8.73 -12.99 -6.28
C ASP A 221 9.51 -12.16 -7.31
N TRP A 222 10.33 -11.24 -6.82
CA TRP A 222 11.08 -10.30 -7.66
C TRP A 222 12.08 -11.02 -8.55
N PRO A 223 12.06 -10.79 -9.90
CA PRO A 223 13.00 -11.43 -10.83
C PRO A 223 14.45 -11.04 -10.54
N ARG A 224 15.33 -12.03 -10.35
CA ARG A 224 16.74 -11.81 -9.98
C ARG A 224 17.56 -11.08 -11.05
N ASP A 225 17.12 -11.13 -12.28
CA ASP A 225 17.75 -10.56 -13.47
C ASP A 225 17.27 -9.15 -13.83
N ILE A 226 16.33 -8.59 -13.04
CA ILE A 226 15.81 -7.23 -13.23
C ILE A 226 16.27 -6.33 -12.08
N PRO A 227 17.43 -5.67 -12.18
CA PRO A 227 17.82 -4.65 -11.21
C PRO A 227 17.03 -3.36 -11.41
N VAL A 228 16.79 -2.66 -10.30
CA VAL A 228 16.16 -1.33 -10.28
C VAL A 228 17.21 -0.27 -9.97
N GLU A 229 17.34 0.70 -10.84
CA GLU A 229 18.13 1.91 -10.64
C GLU A 229 17.21 3.01 -10.13
N LEU A 230 17.55 3.59 -8.96
CA LEU A 230 16.79 4.68 -8.38
C LEU A 230 17.33 6.04 -8.85
N ALA A 231 16.47 6.84 -9.43
CA ALA A 231 16.72 8.23 -9.74
C ALA A 231 15.83 9.11 -8.86
N ILE A 232 16.27 9.34 -7.63
CA ILE A 232 15.50 10.12 -6.65
C ILE A 232 15.60 11.61 -7.00
N VAL A 233 14.43 12.24 -7.17
CA VAL A 233 14.30 13.69 -7.34
C VAL A 233 13.81 14.31 -6.04
N GLY A 234 14.25 15.52 -5.73
CA GLY A 234 13.90 16.19 -4.47
C GLY A 234 13.69 17.68 -4.63
N PRO A 235 12.82 18.30 -3.84
CA PRO A 235 12.58 19.72 -3.87
C PRO A 235 13.78 20.48 -3.34
N ARG A 236 13.93 21.74 -3.75
CA ARG A 236 14.99 22.63 -3.26
C ARG A 236 14.72 23.12 -1.84
N ALA A 237 13.43 23.32 -1.52
CA ALA A 237 12.99 23.74 -0.19
C ALA A 237 12.34 22.56 0.54
N PRO A 238 12.73 22.25 1.78
CA PRO A 238 12.27 21.06 2.48
C PRO A 238 10.93 21.26 3.21
N THR A 239 10.47 22.51 3.39
CA THR A 239 9.29 22.77 4.21
C THR A 239 8.01 22.38 3.49
N ASN A 240 7.33 21.34 3.99
CA ASN A 240 5.99 20.95 3.60
C ASN A 240 5.11 20.81 4.83
N ALA A 241 3.93 21.43 4.79
CA ALA A 241 2.92 21.26 5.83
C ALA A 241 1.56 21.06 5.17
N ALA A 242 0.84 20.04 5.58
CA ALA A 242 -0.42 19.66 4.99
C ALA A 242 -1.60 19.87 5.95
N VAL A 243 -2.79 20.13 5.39
CA VAL A 243 -4.02 20.24 6.14
C VAL A 243 -5.01 19.17 5.73
N HIS A 244 -5.54 18.43 6.72
CA HIS A 244 -6.48 17.34 6.49
C HIS A 244 -7.74 17.50 7.34
N TYR A 245 -8.88 17.09 6.80
CA TYR A 245 -10.14 17.04 7.54
C TYR A 245 -10.11 15.95 8.62
N VAL A 246 -10.57 16.30 9.81
CA VAL A 246 -10.78 15.34 10.90
C VAL A 246 -12.27 15.16 11.07
N ALA A 247 -12.75 13.96 10.77
CA ALA A 247 -14.17 13.66 10.98
C ALA A 247 -14.55 13.89 12.45
N PRO A 248 -15.71 14.52 12.72
CA PRO A 248 -16.17 14.73 14.08
C PRO A 248 -16.35 13.38 14.77
N ALA A 249 -15.80 13.24 15.98
CA ALA A 249 -16.12 12.09 16.81
C ALA A 249 -17.59 12.19 17.24
N VAL A 250 -18.30 11.06 17.18
CA VAL A 250 -19.74 10.96 17.47
C VAL A 250 -20.12 11.52 18.87
N ASP A 251 -19.14 11.59 19.77
CA ASP A 251 -19.37 11.97 21.18
C ASP A 251 -19.16 13.47 21.48
N LEU A 252 -18.80 14.29 20.49
CA LEU A 252 -18.50 15.69 20.74
C LEU A 252 -19.67 16.56 20.27
N ALA A 253 -20.39 17.11 21.23
CA ALA A 253 -21.43 18.13 21.02
C ALA A 253 -20.92 19.47 20.44
N ASP A 254 -19.63 19.53 20.05
CA ASP A 254 -18.97 20.70 19.51
C ASP A 254 -18.97 20.63 17.98
N ASP A 255 -19.81 21.44 17.34
CA ASP A 255 -20.04 21.50 15.88
C ASP A 255 -18.89 22.17 15.12
N LYS A 256 -17.72 22.35 15.74
CA LYS A 256 -16.58 23.04 15.13
C LYS A 256 -15.86 22.15 14.10
N THR A 257 -15.60 22.72 12.96
CA THR A 257 -14.74 22.09 11.95
C THR A 257 -13.35 21.84 12.54
N ARG A 258 -12.91 20.58 12.52
CA ARG A 258 -11.59 20.17 13.00
C ARG A 258 -10.71 19.81 11.84
N VAL A 259 -9.49 20.32 11.88
CA VAL A 259 -8.46 20.02 10.90
C VAL A 259 -7.19 19.54 11.59
N ARG A 260 -6.49 18.64 10.93
CA ARG A 260 -5.15 18.22 11.33
C ARG A 260 -4.15 18.92 10.44
N VAL A 261 -3.23 19.66 11.02
CA VAL A 261 -2.05 20.18 10.34
C VAL A 261 -0.87 19.27 10.67
N THR A 262 -0.21 18.76 9.64
CA THR A 262 0.98 17.90 9.76
C THR A 262 2.15 18.62 9.13
N ASN A 263 3.31 18.64 9.82
CA ASN A 263 4.53 19.26 9.33
C ASN A 263 5.57 18.17 9.07
N ALA A 264 6.22 18.20 7.91
CA ALA A 264 7.23 17.23 7.53
C ALA A 264 8.45 17.26 8.49
N GLU A 265 9.12 16.13 8.66
CA GLU A 265 10.24 15.98 9.59
C GLU A 265 11.43 16.89 9.22
N GLN A 266 11.68 17.05 7.92
CA GLN A 266 12.76 17.88 7.39
C GLN A 266 12.41 19.37 7.27
N SER A 267 11.20 19.77 7.69
CA SER A 267 10.76 21.16 7.61
C SER A 267 11.64 22.10 8.44
N VAL A 268 11.88 23.29 7.93
CA VAL A 268 12.62 24.36 8.63
C VAL A 268 11.69 25.40 9.25
N ARG A 269 10.37 25.27 9.05
CA ARG A 269 9.35 26.17 9.58
C ARG A 269 8.42 25.43 10.54
N ALA A 270 7.87 26.14 11.51
CA ALA A 270 6.94 25.59 12.50
C ALA A 270 5.66 26.43 12.65
N ASP A 271 5.64 27.65 12.12
CA ASP A 271 4.53 28.58 12.25
C ASP A 271 3.78 28.70 10.92
N PHE A 272 2.50 28.33 10.97
CA PHE A 272 1.60 28.31 9.80
C PHE A 272 0.35 29.12 10.10
N THR A 273 -0.38 29.49 9.04
CA THR A 273 -1.62 30.24 9.16
C THR A 273 -2.72 29.54 8.34
N LEU A 274 -3.89 29.33 8.94
CA LEU A 274 -5.06 28.79 8.27
C LEU A 274 -6.02 29.91 7.90
N HIS A 275 -6.47 29.95 6.66
CA HIS A 275 -7.41 30.92 6.13
C HIS A 275 -8.66 30.24 5.59
N TRP A 276 -9.83 30.88 5.77
CA TRP A 276 -11.05 30.46 5.10
C TRP A 276 -11.09 30.98 3.67
N VAL A 277 -11.51 30.15 2.72
CA VAL A 277 -11.62 30.48 1.30
C VAL A 277 -13.08 30.45 0.86
N ALA A 278 -13.61 31.57 0.33
CA ALA A 278 -14.98 31.66 -0.15
C ALA A 278 -15.21 30.87 -1.44
N ALA A 279 -16.43 30.40 -1.65
CA ALA A 279 -16.81 29.58 -2.81
C ALA A 279 -16.62 30.32 -4.15
N ALA A 280 -16.83 31.63 -4.20
CA ALA A 280 -16.65 32.43 -5.39
C ALA A 280 -15.20 32.51 -5.85
N SER A 281 -14.24 32.45 -4.95
CA SER A 281 -12.80 32.45 -5.24
C SER A 281 -12.25 31.06 -5.57
N ALA A 282 -13.00 30.02 -5.30
CA ALA A 282 -12.56 28.63 -5.40
C ALA A 282 -12.75 28.02 -6.81
N GLY A 283 -13.46 28.70 -7.72
CA GLY A 283 -13.84 28.18 -9.05
C GLY A 283 -12.79 28.27 -10.14
N HIS A 284 -11.65 28.91 -9.90
CA HIS A 284 -10.61 29.13 -10.93
C HIS A 284 -9.30 28.48 -10.50
N LEU A 285 -9.08 27.25 -10.91
CA LEU A 285 -7.78 26.53 -10.83
C LEU A 285 -6.77 27.05 -11.91
N ARG A 286 -6.91 28.26 -12.42
CA ARG A 286 -5.86 28.86 -13.25
C ARG A 286 -4.92 29.67 -12.37
N GLU A 287 -3.72 29.16 -12.25
CA GLU A 287 -2.44 29.83 -11.92
C GLU A 287 -2.54 31.32 -11.54
N GLU A 288 -3.08 31.62 -10.37
CA GLU A 288 -2.75 32.86 -9.68
C GLU A 288 -2.07 32.53 -8.35
N VAL A 289 -0.90 31.93 -8.45
CA VAL A 289 0.11 31.98 -7.40
C VAL A 289 0.49 33.46 -7.26
N GLY A 290 -0.03 34.13 -6.24
CA GLY A 290 0.48 35.44 -5.85
C GLY A 290 -0.50 36.59 -5.72
N ARG A 291 -1.81 36.41 -5.89
CA ARG A 291 -2.78 37.46 -5.52
C ARG A 291 -3.76 36.93 -4.48
N SER A 292 -3.41 37.15 -3.24
CA SER A 292 -4.29 37.02 -2.08
C SER A 292 -5.52 37.92 -2.27
N GLY A 293 -6.57 37.36 -2.83
CA GLY A 293 -7.93 37.88 -2.70
C GLY A 293 -8.55 37.37 -1.41
N ALA A 294 -7.77 37.28 -0.34
CA ALA A 294 -8.23 36.85 0.97
C ALA A 294 -9.18 37.90 1.51
N SER A 295 -10.43 37.53 1.65
CA SER A 295 -11.30 38.19 2.63
C SER A 295 -10.70 37.90 4.00
N ALA A 296 -9.96 38.87 4.53
CA ALA A 296 -8.97 38.70 5.59
C ALA A 296 -9.60 38.81 6.98
N GLU A 297 -10.59 38.01 7.34
CA GLU A 297 -11.19 38.27 8.64
C GLU A 297 -10.96 37.21 9.74
N VAL A 298 -10.57 35.99 9.44
CA VAL A 298 -10.26 35.02 10.51
C VAL A 298 -9.06 34.15 10.12
N ALA A 299 -7.86 34.65 10.35
CA ALA A 299 -6.65 33.85 10.23
C ALA A 299 -6.32 33.16 11.56
N VAL A 300 -6.21 31.85 11.58
CA VAL A 300 -5.82 31.05 12.75
C VAL A 300 -4.32 30.72 12.64
N ARG A 301 -3.52 31.28 13.55
CA ARG A 301 -2.09 30.94 13.63
C ARG A 301 -1.91 29.62 14.38
N VAL A 302 -1.06 28.77 13.83
CA VAL A 302 -0.81 27.43 14.36
C VAL A 302 0.68 27.17 14.40
N HIS A 303 1.15 26.73 15.56
CA HIS A 303 2.53 26.28 15.73
C HIS A 303 2.58 24.75 15.71
N VAL A 304 3.23 24.15 14.72
CA VAL A 304 3.43 22.70 14.55
C VAL A 304 4.92 22.45 14.31
N PRO A 305 5.64 21.92 15.29
CA PRO A 305 7.06 21.60 15.13
C PRO A 305 7.29 20.57 14.01
N PRO A 306 8.49 20.53 13.39
CA PRO A 306 8.86 19.53 12.40
C PRO A 306 8.61 18.11 12.90
N GLY A 307 8.09 17.23 12.02
CA GLY A 307 7.76 15.84 12.33
C GLY A 307 6.52 15.66 13.22
N GLN A 308 5.79 16.73 13.55
CA GLN A 308 4.60 16.65 14.39
C GLN A 308 3.31 16.98 13.65
N SER A 309 2.19 16.60 14.26
CA SER A 309 0.86 16.98 13.80
C SER A 309 0.04 17.54 14.95
N ARG A 310 -0.86 18.49 14.66
CA ARG A 310 -1.82 19.05 15.61
C ARG A 310 -3.22 19.06 15.04
N VAL A 311 -4.20 18.68 15.87
CA VAL A 311 -5.62 18.84 15.56
C VAL A 311 -6.10 20.17 16.16
N ILE A 312 -6.75 20.96 15.31
CA ILE A 312 -7.18 22.31 15.65
C ILE A 312 -8.69 22.40 15.37
N ALA A 313 -9.43 22.88 16.34
CA ALA A 313 -10.83 23.28 16.15
C ALA A 313 -10.84 24.71 15.59
N LEU A 314 -11.40 24.88 14.41
CA LEU A 314 -11.50 26.19 13.76
C LEU A 314 -12.70 26.95 14.34
N PRO A 315 -12.63 28.28 14.37
CA PRO A 315 -13.80 29.10 14.64
C PRO A 315 -14.84 28.94 13.53
N GLU A 316 -16.06 29.35 13.77
CA GLU A 316 -17.10 29.35 12.74
C GLU A 316 -16.65 30.13 11.50
N PRO A 317 -17.00 29.65 10.29
CA PRO A 317 -16.68 30.37 9.07
C PRO A 317 -17.32 31.76 9.07
N PRO A 318 -16.61 32.79 8.58
CA PRO A 318 -17.06 34.19 8.66
C PRO A 318 -18.29 34.48 7.80
N THR A 319 -18.58 33.66 6.82
CA THR A 319 -19.73 33.81 5.91
C THR A 319 -20.28 32.47 5.46
N GLU A 320 -21.58 32.44 5.14
CA GLU A 320 -22.17 31.32 4.40
C GLU A 320 -21.49 31.21 3.03
N GLY A 321 -21.16 30.00 2.60
CA GLY A 321 -20.55 29.75 1.29
C GLY A 321 -19.03 29.62 1.31
N VAL A 322 -18.41 29.40 2.46
CA VAL A 322 -17.00 28.97 2.54
C VAL A 322 -16.82 27.62 1.85
N ALA A 323 -15.81 27.51 0.99
CA ALA A 323 -15.57 26.29 0.20
C ALA A 323 -14.37 25.49 0.64
N ALA A 324 -13.36 26.14 1.21
CA ALA A 324 -12.10 25.50 1.56
C ALA A 324 -11.38 26.20 2.72
N ILE A 325 -10.38 25.54 3.23
CA ILE A 325 -9.38 26.08 4.15
C ILE A 325 -8.04 26.05 3.41
N GLU A 326 -7.30 27.13 3.48
CA GLU A 326 -5.97 27.24 2.90
C GLU A 326 -4.93 27.42 4.00
N LEU A 327 -3.88 26.62 3.94
CA LEU A 327 -2.71 26.70 4.80
C LEU A 327 -1.65 27.56 4.12
N ALA A 328 -1.09 28.52 4.83
CA ALA A 328 0.01 29.36 4.39
C ALA A 328 1.19 29.26 5.34
N GLY A 329 2.41 29.37 4.79
CA GLY A 329 3.64 29.38 5.57
C GLY A 329 4.63 28.28 5.22
N ASP A 330 4.29 27.41 4.29
CA ASP A 330 5.22 26.42 3.72
C ASP A 330 5.69 26.78 2.30
N ASP A 331 6.45 25.90 1.68
CA ASP A 331 7.06 26.13 0.38
C ASP A 331 6.34 25.37 -0.76
N HIS A 332 5.36 24.50 -0.44
CA HIS A 332 4.74 23.59 -1.41
C HIS A 332 3.21 23.66 -1.37
N PRO A 333 2.58 24.37 -2.32
CA PRO A 333 1.14 24.66 -2.27
C PRO A 333 0.24 23.51 -2.72
N PHE A 334 0.76 22.33 -3.10
CA PHE A 334 -0.02 21.26 -3.72
C PHE A 334 -1.05 20.62 -2.76
N ASP A 335 -0.77 20.58 -1.44
CA ASP A 335 -1.60 20.01 -0.38
C ASP A 335 -2.05 21.04 0.68
N ASN A 336 -1.86 22.33 0.37
CA ASN A 336 -2.22 23.44 1.24
C ASN A 336 -3.70 23.78 1.26
N ARG A 337 -4.49 23.25 0.33
CA ARG A 337 -5.92 23.54 0.25
C ARG A 337 -6.75 22.32 0.60
N LEU A 338 -7.57 22.47 1.66
CA LEU A 338 -8.53 21.48 2.10
C LEU A 338 -9.93 21.93 1.68
N TRP A 339 -10.52 21.20 0.76
CA TRP A 339 -11.90 21.40 0.36
C TRP A 339 -12.84 20.85 1.42
N LEU A 340 -13.90 21.61 1.72
CA LEU A 340 -14.88 21.23 2.72
C LEU A 340 -16.20 20.83 2.06
N PRO A 341 -16.83 19.76 2.53
CA PRO A 341 -18.19 19.46 2.13
C PRO A 341 -19.11 20.58 2.63
N TYR A 342 -19.92 21.07 1.76
CA TYR A 342 -20.91 22.07 2.14
C TYR A 342 -22.24 21.38 2.34
N HIS A 343 -22.71 21.40 3.57
CA HIS A 343 -24.03 20.92 3.92
C HIS A 343 -24.90 22.13 4.32
N GLN A 344 -25.85 22.47 3.46
CA GLN A 344 -27.02 23.17 4.00
C GLN A 344 -27.86 22.14 4.75
N PRO A 345 -28.27 22.39 5.98
CA PRO A 345 -29.17 21.48 6.67
C PRO A 345 -30.40 21.22 5.78
N GLN A 346 -30.59 19.96 5.41
CA GLN A 346 -31.70 19.57 4.56
C GLN A 346 -32.96 19.59 5.44
N ARG A 347 -33.96 20.35 5.04
CA ARG A 347 -35.26 20.33 5.72
C ARG A 347 -35.94 19.01 5.47
N CYS A 348 -36.35 18.33 6.49
CA CYS A 348 -37.13 17.12 6.41
C CYS A 348 -38.27 17.11 7.42
N THR A 349 -39.41 16.58 6.99
CA THR A 349 -40.59 16.43 7.83
C THR A 349 -40.69 14.96 8.27
N VAL A 350 -40.85 14.74 9.58
CA VAL A 350 -41.12 13.42 10.15
C VAL A 350 -42.48 13.42 10.83
N LEU A 351 -43.19 12.31 10.78
CA LEU A 351 -44.53 12.18 11.36
C LEU A 351 -44.43 11.40 12.67
N TYR A 352 -45.05 11.93 13.69
CA TYR A 352 -45.29 11.23 14.95
C TYR A 352 -46.75 10.79 15.07
N VAL A 353 -46.97 9.50 15.37
CA VAL A 353 -48.28 8.88 15.61
C VAL A 353 -48.28 8.31 17.03
N GLY A 354 -48.98 8.96 17.93
CA GLY A 354 -49.03 8.54 19.33
C GLY A 354 -49.58 9.62 20.24
N ARG A 355 -49.54 9.34 21.54
CA ARG A 355 -50.10 10.22 22.60
C ARG A 355 -49.03 10.86 23.49
N ASP A 356 -47.72 10.59 23.24
CA ASP A 356 -46.65 11.13 24.08
C ASP A 356 -46.52 12.65 23.92
N ASP A 357 -46.45 13.36 25.03
CA ASP A 357 -46.12 14.78 25.05
C ASP A 357 -44.62 14.98 24.68
N PRO A 358 -44.29 15.92 23.80
CA PRO A 358 -42.89 16.21 23.42
C PRO A 358 -42.03 16.69 24.61
N HIS A 359 -42.61 17.11 25.70
CA HIS A 359 -41.93 17.56 26.93
C HIS A 359 -41.86 16.50 28.02
N ASP A 360 -42.59 15.38 27.88
CA ASP A 360 -42.58 14.30 28.88
C ASP A 360 -41.33 13.44 28.78
N VAL A 361 -40.43 13.56 29.76
CA VAL A 361 -39.20 12.77 29.86
C VAL A 361 -39.44 11.26 30.06
N GLN A 362 -40.67 10.83 30.29
CA GLN A 362 -41.08 9.43 30.35
C GLN A 362 -41.62 8.92 29.01
N GLY A 363 -41.80 9.80 28.02
CA GLY A 363 -42.28 9.49 26.70
C GLY A 363 -41.16 9.10 25.71
N ALA A 364 -41.45 8.23 24.77
CA ALA A 364 -40.51 7.84 23.71
C ALA A 364 -40.26 9.01 22.75
N ARG A 365 -41.30 9.83 22.50
CA ARG A 365 -41.24 10.99 21.60
C ARG A 365 -40.20 12.02 22.04
N PHE A 366 -40.11 12.32 23.37
CA PHE A 366 -39.15 13.27 23.91
C PHE A 366 -37.70 13.02 23.49
N TYR A 367 -37.25 11.76 23.59
CA TYR A 367 -35.88 11.38 23.23
C TYR A 367 -35.69 11.34 21.73
N TRP A 368 -36.68 10.84 21.00
CA TRP A 368 -36.61 10.71 19.53
C TRP A 368 -36.51 12.07 18.84
N GLU A 369 -37.35 13.04 19.22
CA GLU A 369 -37.29 14.39 18.66
C GLU A 369 -35.94 15.06 18.93
N ARG A 370 -35.40 14.91 20.12
CA ARG A 370 -34.08 15.48 20.46
C ARG A 370 -32.93 14.78 19.74
N ALA A 371 -32.99 13.48 19.58
CA ALA A 371 -32.01 12.76 18.82
C ALA A 371 -31.99 13.23 17.37
N LEU A 372 -33.15 13.40 16.75
CA LEU A 372 -33.24 13.88 15.38
C LEU A 372 -32.80 15.34 15.24
N ALA A 373 -33.26 16.21 16.15
CA ALA A 373 -32.89 17.63 16.14
C ALA A 373 -31.40 17.89 16.40
N SER A 374 -30.70 16.94 17.02
CA SER A 374 -29.25 17.04 17.23
C SER A 374 -28.39 16.73 15.98
N ASN A 375 -29.01 16.34 14.88
CA ASN A 375 -28.28 16.05 13.64
C ASN A 375 -27.97 17.36 12.89
N PRO A 376 -26.70 17.74 12.72
CA PRO A 376 -26.34 19.00 12.06
C PRO A 376 -26.64 19.04 10.56
N ARG A 377 -26.91 17.87 9.95
CA ARG A 377 -27.20 17.76 8.52
C ARG A 377 -28.65 18.01 8.15
N TYR A 378 -29.58 17.93 9.14
CA TYR A 378 -31.00 17.97 8.89
C TYR A 378 -31.70 18.95 9.82
N GLU A 379 -32.50 19.82 9.24
CA GLU A 379 -33.49 20.62 9.97
C GLU A 379 -34.81 19.81 10.06
N VAL A 380 -34.98 19.06 11.13
CA VAL A 380 -36.11 18.13 11.30
C VAL A 380 -37.32 18.83 11.87
N THR A 381 -38.42 18.83 11.12
CA THR A 381 -39.72 19.29 11.59
C THR A 381 -40.60 18.08 11.94
N VAL A 382 -41.04 17.99 13.19
CA VAL A 382 -41.95 16.93 13.63
C VAL A 382 -43.39 17.40 13.51
N VAL A 383 -44.19 16.65 12.77
CA VAL A 383 -45.62 16.89 12.61
C VAL A 383 -46.41 15.76 13.31
N THR A 384 -47.57 16.08 13.87
CA THR A 384 -48.49 15.07 14.41
C THR A 384 -49.59 14.76 13.42
N ALA A 385 -50.31 13.65 13.66
CA ALA A 385 -51.37 13.20 12.76
C ALA A 385 -52.47 14.23 12.54
N ASP A 386 -52.74 15.10 13.53
CA ASP A 386 -53.74 16.16 13.47
C ASP A 386 -53.31 17.35 12.61
N GLN A 387 -51.99 17.52 12.42
CA GLN A 387 -51.39 18.60 11.63
C GLN A 387 -51.08 18.18 10.22
N ALA A 388 -51.33 16.93 9.88
CA ALA A 388 -50.87 16.32 8.67
C ALA A 388 -51.49 16.93 7.39
N PHE A 389 -50.60 17.19 6.44
CA PHE A 389 -50.82 17.28 4.98
C PHE A 389 -51.09 18.62 4.33
N SER A 390 -50.63 19.71 4.86
CA SER A 390 -50.49 20.95 4.08
C SER A 390 -49.07 21.21 3.48
N GLY A 391 -48.15 20.24 3.61
CA GLY A 391 -46.74 20.39 3.16
C GLY A 391 -46.16 19.13 2.51
N ASP A 392 -44.82 19.08 2.40
CA ASP A 392 -44.09 17.96 1.86
C ASP A 392 -44.35 16.65 2.64
N PRO A 393 -44.48 15.53 1.98
CA PRO A 393 -44.75 14.26 2.62
C PRO A 393 -43.62 13.87 3.59
N PRO A 394 -43.98 13.39 4.83
CA PRO A 394 -42.97 13.02 5.83
C PRO A 394 -42.06 11.91 5.32
N VAL A 395 -40.75 12.02 5.54
CA VAL A 395 -39.76 11.03 5.11
C VAL A 395 -39.72 9.79 6.00
N MET A 396 -40.14 9.94 7.27
CA MET A 396 -40.17 8.87 8.25
C MET A 396 -41.37 9.04 9.17
N THR A 397 -41.97 7.94 9.58
CA THR A 397 -43.07 7.91 10.55
C THR A 397 -42.66 7.13 11.78
N LEU A 398 -42.81 7.71 12.97
CA LEU A 398 -42.75 6.98 14.25
C LEU A 398 -44.15 6.76 14.80
N ALA A 399 -44.53 5.50 15.08
CA ALA A 399 -45.77 5.16 15.75
C ALA A 399 -45.52 4.43 17.08
N THR A 400 -46.08 4.96 18.15
CA THR A 400 -45.98 4.40 19.52
C THR A 400 -47.28 3.82 20.04
N HIS A 401 -48.42 4.36 19.60
CA HIS A 401 -49.77 3.94 19.98
C HIS A 401 -50.64 3.76 18.75
N ALA A 402 -51.56 2.82 18.79
CA ALA A 402 -52.46 2.57 17.70
C ALA A 402 -53.53 3.65 17.53
N GLU A 403 -53.93 4.28 18.61
CA GLU A 403 -54.81 5.45 18.62
C GLU A 403 -53.98 6.76 18.75
N PRO A 404 -54.36 7.89 18.16
CA PRO A 404 -55.68 8.31 17.65
C PRO A 404 -55.86 8.16 16.14
N VAL A 405 -54.93 7.54 15.47
CA VAL A 405 -54.91 7.47 14.02
C VAL A 405 -55.51 6.14 13.60
N GLY A 406 -56.79 6.10 13.45
CA GLY A 406 -57.46 4.89 12.96
C GLY A 406 -56.76 4.28 11.74
N THR A 407 -56.94 2.98 11.58
CA THR A 407 -56.36 2.06 10.57
C THR A 407 -56.31 2.57 9.11
N ALA A 408 -56.86 3.74 8.82
CA ALA A 408 -56.98 4.33 7.48
C ALA A 408 -55.74 5.19 7.06
N LEU A 409 -54.99 5.75 7.99
CA LEU A 409 -53.88 6.67 7.64
C LEU A 409 -52.53 5.95 7.44
N LEU A 410 -52.22 4.98 8.29
CA LEU A 410 -50.99 4.18 8.17
C LEU A 410 -50.84 3.51 6.81
N PRO A 411 -51.88 2.84 6.23
CA PRO A 411 -51.78 2.27 4.88
C PRO A 411 -51.52 3.33 3.79
N LYS A 412 -52.04 4.55 3.96
CA LYS A 412 -51.79 5.64 2.99
C LYS A 412 -50.36 6.18 3.10
N LEU A 413 -49.80 6.16 4.30
CA LEU A 413 -48.40 6.54 4.54
C LEU A 413 -47.43 5.50 3.96
N LEU A 414 -47.80 4.22 4.00
CA LEU A 414 -47.02 3.10 3.42
C LEU A 414 -47.01 3.08 1.91
N ALA A 415 -48.08 3.59 1.27
CA ALA A 415 -48.15 3.69 -0.19
C ALA A 415 -47.20 4.72 -0.80
N ALA A 416 -46.56 5.54 0.03
CA ALA A 416 -45.77 6.69 -0.38
C ALA A 416 -44.27 6.53 -0.10
N ASP A 417 -43.64 5.41 -0.44
CA ASP A 417 -42.18 5.17 -0.37
C ASP A 417 -41.51 5.65 0.95
N ARG A 418 -41.92 5.10 2.10
CA ARG A 418 -41.49 5.66 3.38
C ARG A 418 -41.02 4.64 4.39
N GLN A 419 -40.20 5.14 5.31
CA GLN A 419 -39.71 4.39 6.45
C GLN A 419 -40.68 4.53 7.62
N VAL A 420 -41.21 3.41 8.11
CA VAL A 420 -42.08 3.36 9.28
C VAL A 420 -41.35 2.70 10.44
N VAL A 421 -41.28 3.37 11.57
CA VAL A 421 -40.70 2.87 12.81
C VAL A 421 -41.83 2.69 13.84
N LEU A 422 -42.00 1.45 14.29
CA LEU A 422 -42.92 1.10 15.35
C LEU A 422 -42.13 0.95 16.67
N ALA A 423 -42.56 1.66 17.70
CA ALA A 423 -42.08 1.50 19.07
C ALA A 423 -43.28 1.39 20.01
N PRO A 424 -44.04 0.28 19.91
CA PRO A 424 -45.32 0.13 20.63
C PRO A 424 -45.10 0.14 22.13
N ARG A 425 -46.05 0.75 22.89
CA ARG A 425 -45.99 0.87 24.35
C ARG A 425 -46.46 -0.42 25.03
N THR A 426 -47.39 -1.12 24.43
CA THR A 426 -47.98 -2.36 24.91
C THR A 426 -47.98 -3.45 23.82
N ALA A 427 -48.24 -4.69 24.21
CA ALA A 427 -48.43 -5.76 23.26
C ALA A 427 -49.67 -5.55 22.38
N GLU A 428 -50.71 -4.91 22.89
CA GLU A 428 -51.91 -4.55 22.15
C GLU A 428 -51.60 -3.52 21.08
N ASP A 429 -50.92 -2.41 21.46
CA ASP A 429 -50.44 -1.43 20.47
C ASP A 429 -49.60 -2.10 19.35
N ALA A 430 -48.74 -3.06 19.71
CA ALA A 430 -47.89 -3.75 18.73
C ALA A 430 -48.73 -4.55 17.72
N VAL A 431 -49.73 -5.30 18.18
CA VAL A 431 -50.65 -6.07 17.32
C VAL A 431 -51.39 -5.15 16.34
N GLU A 432 -51.98 -4.07 16.88
CA GLU A 432 -52.75 -3.12 16.08
C GLU A 432 -51.91 -2.38 15.05
N LEU A 433 -50.72 -1.88 15.45
CA LEU A 433 -49.80 -1.15 14.59
C LEU A 433 -49.22 -2.08 13.47
N LEU A 434 -48.85 -3.33 13.83
CA LEU A 434 -48.37 -4.30 12.86
C LEU A 434 -49.45 -4.68 11.86
N ALA A 435 -50.69 -4.89 12.35
CA ALA A 435 -51.84 -5.18 11.49
C ALA A 435 -52.18 -4.02 10.54
N ALA A 436 -52.12 -2.77 11.02
CA ALA A 436 -52.26 -1.57 10.18
C ALA A 436 -51.18 -1.46 9.09
N CYS A 437 -50.00 -1.97 9.36
CA CYS A 437 -48.89 -2.08 8.38
C CYS A 437 -48.99 -3.35 7.49
N GLY A 438 -50.06 -4.16 7.66
CA GLY A 438 -50.31 -5.36 6.87
C GLY A 438 -49.45 -6.56 7.29
N VAL A 439 -48.98 -6.59 8.56
CA VAL A 439 -48.36 -7.75 9.18
C VAL A 439 -49.34 -8.36 10.16
N THR A 440 -50.13 -9.32 9.73
CA THR A 440 -51.27 -9.89 10.51
C THR A 440 -50.99 -11.28 11.06
N ASP A 441 -49.97 -11.97 10.61
CA ASP A 441 -49.73 -13.40 10.89
C ASP A 441 -48.84 -13.60 12.15
N VAL A 442 -48.65 -12.57 12.94
CA VAL A 442 -47.81 -12.58 14.13
C VAL A 442 -48.64 -12.33 15.37
N THR A 443 -48.25 -12.94 16.49
CA THR A 443 -48.82 -12.69 17.78
C THR A 443 -47.77 -11.96 18.66
N VAL A 444 -48.21 -11.01 19.47
CA VAL A 444 -47.33 -10.26 20.35
C VAL A 444 -47.81 -10.41 21.79
N HIS A 445 -46.89 -10.70 22.72
CA HIS A 445 -47.18 -10.82 24.15
C HIS A 445 -46.16 -10.03 24.97
N GLU A 446 -46.53 -9.57 26.15
CA GLU A 446 -45.57 -8.98 27.08
C GLU A 446 -44.62 -10.04 27.61
N ALA A 447 -43.32 -9.79 27.55
CA ALA A 447 -42.30 -10.70 28.08
C ALA A 447 -42.23 -10.64 29.60
N LYS A 448 -41.99 -11.79 30.24
CA LYS A 448 -41.70 -11.87 31.66
C LYS A 448 -40.18 -11.69 31.87
N VAL A 449 -39.74 -10.46 32.11
CA VAL A 449 -38.36 -10.14 32.44
C VAL A 449 -38.16 -10.22 33.92
N ARG A 450 -37.14 -10.96 34.42
CA ARG A 450 -36.88 -11.07 35.87
C ARG A 450 -36.17 -9.82 36.40
N ASP A 451 -35.00 -9.53 35.82
CA ASP A 451 -34.19 -8.36 36.16
C ASP A 451 -34.12 -7.41 34.96
N PHE A 452 -33.40 -7.78 33.92
CA PHE A 452 -33.31 -7.06 32.66
C PHE A 452 -32.93 -8.04 31.51
N ALA A 453 -33.19 -7.65 30.30
CA ALA A 453 -32.70 -8.29 29.07
C ALA A 453 -31.61 -7.43 28.44
N LEU A 454 -30.74 -8.04 27.65
CA LEU A 454 -29.64 -7.39 26.93
C LEU A 454 -29.77 -7.66 25.43
N TRP A 455 -29.31 -6.73 24.62
CA TRP A 455 -29.03 -7.02 23.21
C TRP A 455 -27.76 -7.86 23.11
N SER A 456 -27.85 -9.05 22.51
CA SER A 456 -26.76 -10.03 22.47
C SER A 456 -26.30 -10.37 21.05
N ASP A 457 -27.22 -10.42 20.08
CA ASP A 457 -26.94 -10.76 18.69
C ASP A 457 -27.37 -9.58 17.81
N LEU A 458 -26.38 -8.90 17.21
CA LEU A 458 -26.55 -7.71 16.39
C LEU A 458 -26.02 -7.99 14.98
N ASP A 459 -26.85 -7.74 13.98
CA ASP A 459 -26.46 -7.86 12.55
C ASP A 459 -25.64 -6.63 12.09
N PHE A 460 -24.33 -6.66 12.33
CA PHE A 460 -23.42 -5.61 11.91
C PHE A 460 -23.21 -5.51 10.39
N GLU A 461 -23.72 -6.46 9.60
CA GLU A 461 -23.75 -6.35 8.13
C GLU A 461 -24.87 -5.39 7.68
N SER A 462 -25.84 -5.14 8.53
CA SER A 462 -26.87 -4.14 8.27
C SER A 462 -26.27 -2.73 8.22
N PRO A 463 -26.58 -1.90 7.21
CA PRO A 463 -26.12 -0.52 7.12
C PRO A 463 -26.43 0.32 8.36
N TRP A 464 -27.49 -0.03 9.08
CA TRP A 464 -27.90 0.61 10.34
C TRP A 464 -26.93 0.35 11.49
N LEU A 465 -26.42 -0.88 11.60
CA LEU A 465 -25.53 -1.29 12.69
C LEU A 465 -24.05 -1.29 12.28
N ALA A 466 -23.74 -1.17 10.98
CA ALA A 466 -22.38 -1.12 10.48
C ALA A 466 -21.46 -0.10 11.18
N PRO A 467 -21.92 1.12 11.57
CA PRO A 467 -21.10 2.06 12.33
C PRO A 467 -20.65 1.55 13.70
N PHE A 468 -21.34 0.53 14.25
CA PHE A 468 -21.01 -0.08 15.53
C PHE A 468 -20.17 -1.36 15.41
N ALA A 469 -19.76 -1.78 14.20
CA ALA A 469 -18.97 -3.00 13.99
C ALA A 469 -17.54 -2.91 14.59
N GLU A 470 -17.00 -1.70 14.78
CA GLU A 470 -15.72 -1.52 15.46
C GLU A 470 -15.80 -1.96 16.93
N ALA A 471 -14.81 -2.71 17.41
CA ALA A 471 -14.80 -3.30 18.76
C ALA A 471 -15.05 -2.29 19.88
N ARG A 472 -14.59 -1.05 19.76
CA ARG A 472 -14.82 0.04 20.74
C ARG A 472 -16.30 0.49 20.83
N PHE A 473 -17.09 0.24 19.78
CA PHE A 473 -18.49 0.66 19.71
C PHE A 473 -19.47 -0.53 19.74
N ALA A 474 -18.99 -1.75 19.59
CA ALA A 474 -19.82 -2.96 19.49
C ALA A 474 -20.45 -3.39 20.83
N ASP A 475 -19.99 -2.84 21.94
CA ASP A 475 -20.49 -3.21 23.27
C ASP A 475 -21.81 -2.52 23.60
N PHE A 476 -22.88 -3.32 23.71
CA PHE A 476 -24.23 -2.91 24.13
C PHE A 476 -24.60 -3.49 25.50
N SER A 477 -23.68 -4.15 26.20
CA SER A 477 -23.95 -4.82 27.50
C SER A 477 -24.37 -3.84 28.61
N GLY A 478 -24.00 -2.57 28.48
CA GLY A 478 -24.44 -1.50 29.41
C GLY A 478 -25.88 -1.01 29.20
N VAL A 479 -26.60 -1.51 28.18
CA VAL A 479 -27.97 -1.08 27.88
C VAL A 479 -28.96 -2.14 28.38
N HIS A 480 -29.63 -1.85 29.49
CA HIS A 480 -30.58 -2.76 30.10
C HIS A 480 -32.01 -2.49 29.60
N PHE A 481 -32.77 -3.57 29.40
CA PHE A 481 -34.17 -3.56 28.98
C PHE A 481 -35.02 -4.26 30.05
N TRP A 482 -35.88 -3.50 30.69
CA TRP A 482 -36.77 -4.04 31.77
C TRP A 482 -38.08 -4.56 31.24
N LYS A 483 -38.52 -4.04 30.07
CA LYS A 483 -39.73 -4.48 29.38
C LYS A 483 -39.45 -4.68 27.91
N HIS A 484 -39.95 -5.78 27.39
CA HIS A 484 -39.97 -6.04 25.94
C HIS A 484 -41.17 -6.91 25.59
N ARG A 485 -41.47 -7.00 24.29
CA ARG A 485 -42.57 -7.78 23.75
C ARG A 485 -42.00 -8.99 23.03
N LEU A 486 -42.70 -10.12 23.12
CA LEU A 486 -42.37 -11.35 22.41
C LEU A 486 -43.16 -11.38 21.11
N LEU A 487 -42.46 -11.35 20.00
CA LEU A 487 -43.05 -11.56 18.68
C LEU A 487 -42.99 -13.05 18.35
N ILE A 488 -44.11 -13.69 18.12
CA ILE A 488 -44.24 -15.12 17.87
C ILE A 488 -45.04 -15.34 16.59
N GLY A 489 -44.64 -16.30 15.79
CA GLY A 489 -45.31 -16.71 14.58
C GLY A 489 -44.49 -16.49 13.30
N PRO A 490 -44.78 -17.24 12.24
CA PRO A 490 -44.19 -17.00 10.94
C PRO A 490 -44.82 -15.75 10.31
N SER A 491 -44.01 -14.84 9.82
CA SER A 491 -44.51 -13.72 9.04
C SER A 491 -44.69 -14.16 7.58
N SER A 492 -45.83 -13.85 6.99
CA SER A 492 -46.09 -14.04 5.55
C SER A 492 -45.21 -13.10 4.68
N ARG A 493 -44.60 -12.09 5.28
CA ARG A 493 -43.71 -11.15 4.60
C ARG A 493 -42.24 -11.46 4.91
N PRO A 494 -41.32 -11.23 3.95
CA PRO A 494 -39.91 -11.32 4.22
C PRO A 494 -39.53 -10.46 5.43
N GLN A 495 -39.01 -11.10 6.49
CA GLN A 495 -38.58 -10.43 7.70
C GLN A 495 -37.08 -10.64 7.93
N LYS A 496 -36.41 -9.63 8.42
CA LYS A 496 -35.02 -9.67 8.88
C LYS A 496 -34.97 -9.29 10.35
N VAL A 497 -34.40 -10.16 11.19
CA VAL A 497 -34.14 -9.81 12.60
C VAL A 497 -32.78 -9.13 12.64
N LEU A 498 -32.76 -7.86 13.01
CA LEU A 498 -31.54 -7.05 13.08
C LEU A 498 -30.84 -7.16 14.44
N VAL A 499 -31.61 -7.35 15.49
CA VAL A 499 -31.12 -7.48 16.86
C VAL A 499 -31.96 -8.53 17.61
N ARG A 500 -31.28 -9.34 18.43
CA ARG A 500 -31.90 -10.27 19.37
C ARG A 500 -31.53 -9.94 20.79
N PHE A 501 -32.46 -10.27 21.71
CA PHE A 501 -32.15 -10.30 23.13
C PHE A 501 -31.32 -11.54 23.50
N ASP A 502 -30.68 -11.51 24.67
CA ASP A 502 -29.98 -12.63 25.31
C ASP A 502 -30.86 -13.88 25.50
N SER A 503 -32.18 -13.70 25.60
CA SER A 503 -33.15 -14.77 25.56
C SER A 503 -33.33 -15.45 24.17
N GLY A 504 -32.68 -14.95 23.12
CA GLY A 504 -32.81 -15.40 21.73
C GLY A 504 -34.03 -14.81 21.00
N HIS A 505 -34.93 -14.11 21.71
CA HIS A 505 -36.09 -13.48 21.08
C HIS A 505 -35.68 -12.23 20.27
N PRO A 506 -36.45 -11.91 19.21
CA PRO A 506 -36.21 -10.69 18.43
C PRO A 506 -36.32 -9.42 19.30
N ALA A 507 -35.43 -8.45 19.10
CA ALA A 507 -35.47 -7.15 19.72
C ALA A 507 -35.81 -6.04 18.71
N VAL A 508 -35.24 -6.10 17.52
CA VAL A 508 -35.56 -5.21 16.40
C VAL A 508 -35.77 -6.05 15.15
N VAL A 509 -36.92 -5.90 14.54
CA VAL A 509 -37.30 -6.63 13.32
C VAL A 509 -37.61 -5.65 12.21
N GLN A 510 -37.20 -6.02 11.00
CA GLN A 510 -37.41 -5.26 9.78
C GLN A 510 -38.21 -6.09 8.77
N TRP A 511 -39.20 -5.49 8.14
CA TRP A 511 -39.94 -6.06 7.02
C TRP A 511 -39.77 -5.18 5.79
N GLY A 512 -39.65 -5.82 4.63
CA GLY A 512 -39.75 -5.15 3.34
C GLY A 512 -41.19 -4.78 3.05
N LEU A 513 -41.44 -3.52 2.66
CA LEU A 513 -42.72 -3.05 2.12
C LEU A 513 -42.54 -2.79 0.61
N PRO A 514 -43.61 -2.76 -0.19
CA PRO A 514 -43.48 -2.53 -1.63
C PRO A 514 -42.75 -1.26 -2.00
N SER A 515 -42.87 -0.24 -1.17
CA SER A 515 -42.29 1.08 -1.39
C SER A 515 -41.49 1.60 -0.20
N GLY A 516 -41.03 0.74 0.72
CA GLY A 516 -40.30 1.20 1.90
C GLY A 516 -39.90 0.09 2.87
N GLN A 517 -39.64 0.46 4.11
CA GLN A 517 -39.24 -0.48 5.16
C GLN A 517 -40.02 -0.22 6.45
N LEU A 518 -40.41 -1.28 7.09
CA LEU A 518 -41.05 -1.27 8.40
C LEU A 518 -40.08 -1.79 9.45
N TRP A 519 -39.89 -1.01 10.49
CA TRP A 519 -39.07 -1.35 11.66
C TRP A 519 -39.94 -1.51 12.85
N CYS A 520 -39.74 -2.55 13.63
CA CYS A 520 -40.42 -2.71 14.90
C CYS A 520 -39.44 -2.93 16.04
N PHE A 521 -39.38 -2.00 16.96
CA PHE A 521 -38.66 -2.12 18.22
C PHE A 521 -39.57 -2.80 19.25
N LEU A 522 -39.21 -4.02 19.62
CA LEU A 522 -39.99 -4.81 20.58
C LEU A 522 -39.73 -4.43 22.02
N ALA A 523 -38.82 -3.48 22.27
CA ALA A 523 -38.67 -2.73 23.52
C ALA A 523 -38.64 -1.25 23.21
N GLY A 524 -39.36 -0.45 23.99
CA GLY A 524 -39.28 1.00 23.89
C GLY A 524 -37.96 1.51 24.44
N TRP A 525 -37.56 2.68 23.99
CA TRP A 525 -36.36 3.36 24.50
C TRP A 525 -36.59 4.30 25.65
N GLN A 526 -37.87 4.59 25.99
CA GLN A 526 -38.21 5.39 27.13
C GLN A 526 -37.78 4.75 28.48
N PRO A 527 -37.55 5.55 29.53
CA PRO A 527 -37.01 5.05 30.81
C PRO A 527 -37.80 3.94 31.50
N SER A 528 -39.11 3.83 31.24
CA SER A 528 -39.95 2.76 31.80
C SER A 528 -39.65 1.38 31.15
N ASP A 529 -39.12 1.35 29.95
CA ASP A 529 -38.83 0.11 29.21
C ASP A 529 -37.33 -0.21 29.16
N SER A 530 -36.45 0.80 29.00
CA SER A 530 -35.02 0.55 28.86
C SER A 530 -34.14 1.76 29.20
N GLN A 531 -32.83 1.51 29.21
CA GLN A 531 -31.82 2.57 29.29
C GLN A 531 -31.38 3.08 27.89
N LEU A 532 -31.93 2.57 26.80
CA LEU A 532 -31.44 2.83 25.45
C LEU A 532 -31.38 4.32 25.11
N ALA A 533 -32.43 5.09 25.43
CA ALA A 533 -32.48 6.53 25.17
C ALA A 533 -31.44 7.35 25.95
N ARG A 534 -30.93 6.81 27.07
CA ARG A 534 -29.90 7.44 27.91
C ARG A 534 -28.48 6.96 27.59
N SER A 535 -28.35 6.05 26.64
CA SER A 535 -27.05 5.54 26.19
C SER A 535 -26.47 6.40 25.07
N THR A 536 -25.16 6.42 24.94
CA THR A 536 -24.44 7.07 23.81
C THR A 536 -24.76 6.44 22.45
N LYS A 537 -25.40 5.27 22.45
CA LYS A 537 -25.78 4.52 21.25
C LYS A 537 -27.06 5.07 20.60
N PHE A 538 -27.97 5.69 21.38
CA PHE A 538 -29.31 6.04 20.93
C PHE A 538 -29.31 7.04 19.78
N VAL A 539 -28.58 8.14 19.93
CA VAL A 539 -28.54 9.21 18.93
C VAL A 539 -28.02 8.68 17.57
N PRO A 540 -26.87 8.00 17.49
CA PRO A 540 -26.42 7.43 16.22
C PRO A 540 -27.38 6.39 15.62
N LEU A 541 -28.07 5.59 16.45
CA LEU A 541 -29.08 4.64 15.96
C LEU A 541 -30.27 5.37 15.29
N MET A 542 -30.75 6.45 15.88
CA MET A 542 -31.86 7.23 15.32
C MET A 542 -31.44 7.99 14.06
N TRP A 543 -30.23 8.53 14.04
CA TRP A 543 -29.68 9.15 12.83
C TRP A 543 -29.55 8.14 11.66
N GLY A 544 -29.07 6.93 11.93
CA GLY A 544 -28.95 5.89 10.91
C GLY A 544 -30.31 5.52 10.30
N ILE A 545 -31.38 5.50 11.07
CA ILE A 545 -32.73 5.27 10.55
C ILE A 545 -33.20 6.45 9.69
N LEU A 546 -32.99 7.69 10.13
CA LEU A 546 -33.34 8.89 9.36
C LEU A 546 -32.56 8.96 8.04
N GLU A 547 -31.25 8.68 8.08
CA GLU A 547 -30.40 8.67 6.88
C GLU A 547 -30.84 7.61 5.88
N GLN A 548 -31.25 6.42 6.36
CA GLN A 548 -31.85 5.42 5.48
C GLN A 548 -33.19 5.87 4.88
N ALA A 549 -34.03 6.56 5.65
CA ALA A 549 -35.29 7.11 5.17
C ALA A 549 -35.10 8.15 4.06
N LEU A 550 -34.04 8.93 4.18
CA LEU A 550 -33.67 9.96 3.22
C LEU A 550 -32.92 9.39 2.00
N GLY A 551 -32.58 8.09 2.02
CA GLY A 551 -31.72 7.49 1.01
C GLY A 551 -30.30 8.08 1.04
N ALA A 552 -29.99 8.81 2.10
CA ALA A 552 -28.64 9.32 2.31
C ALA A 552 -27.72 8.12 2.52
N THR A 553 -26.78 7.95 1.64
CA THR A 553 -25.65 7.07 1.91
C THR A 553 -24.89 7.75 3.03
N SER A 554 -24.55 6.98 4.09
CA SER A 554 -23.63 7.46 5.15
C SER A 554 -22.28 7.72 4.49
N LEU A 555 -22.14 8.87 3.86
CA LEU A 555 -20.95 9.24 3.14
C LEU A 555 -20.01 9.96 4.06
N THR A 556 -18.84 9.40 4.19
CA THR A 556 -17.65 10.15 4.55
C THR A 556 -17.56 11.32 3.57
N THR A 557 -17.93 12.49 4.01
CA THR A 557 -18.15 13.68 3.16
C THR A 557 -16.85 14.27 2.60
N ALA A 558 -15.72 13.74 3.03
CA ALA A 558 -14.41 14.07 2.50
C ALA A 558 -13.82 12.84 1.80
N LEU A 559 -13.74 12.89 0.48
CA LEU A 559 -13.16 11.86 -0.37
C LEU A 559 -11.74 12.26 -0.78
N SER A 560 -10.92 11.26 -1.10
CA SER A 560 -9.63 11.49 -1.76
C SER A 560 -9.79 11.41 -3.28
N THR A 561 -8.90 12.07 -4.02
CA THR A 561 -8.84 11.93 -5.48
C THR A 561 -8.69 10.45 -5.86
N GLY A 562 -9.34 10.04 -6.94
CA GLY A 562 -9.42 8.65 -7.37
C GLY A 562 -10.50 7.81 -6.67
N GLN A 563 -11.11 8.31 -5.59
CA GLN A 563 -12.23 7.62 -4.94
C GLN A 563 -13.55 7.96 -5.64
N GLY A 564 -14.29 6.93 -6.05
CA GLY A 564 -15.57 7.12 -6.73
C GLY A 564 -16.62 7.77 -5.85
N LEU A 565 -17.35 8.75 -6.40
CA LEU A 565 -18.57 9.29 -5.79
C LEU A 565 -19.67 8.24 -5.88
N PRO A 566 -20.29 7.87 -4.77
CA PRO A 566 -21.33 6.84 -4.79
C PRO A 566 -22.58 7.31 -5.52
N ALA A 567 -23.18 6.40 -6.24
CA ALA A 567 -24.45 6.64 -6.92
C ALA A 567 -25.56 6.89 -5.88
N PRO A 568 -26.40 7.92 -6.07
CA PRO A 568 -27.52 8.19 -5.19
C PRO A 568 -28.53 7.06 -5.26
N ARG A 569 -29.02 6.59 -4.10
CA ARG A 569 -30.02 5.51 -4.05
C ARG A 569 -31.36 5.97 -4.60
N GLY A 570 -31.96 5.14 -5.44
CA GLY A 570 -33.32 5.37 -5.96
C GLY A 570 -33.40 6.37 -7.13
N ALA A 571 -32.29 7.00 -7.52
CA ALA A 571 -32.25 7.88 -8.68
C ALA A 571 -31.87 7.07 -9.95
N ALA A 572 -32.66 7.19 -11.00
CA ALA A 572 -32.36 6.57 -12.28
C ALA A 572 -31.28 7.35 -13.06
N SER A 573 -31.29 8.66 -12.94
CA SER A 573 -30.30 9.56 -13.57
C SER A 573 -30.00 10.75 -12.65
N TRP A 574 -28.80 11.29 -12.77
CA TRP A 574 -28.29 12.40 -11.99
C TRP A 574 -27.22 13.15 -12.76
N THR A 575 -26.88 14.35 -12.30
CA THR A 575 -25.83 15.15 -12.94
C THR A 575 -24.74 15.46 -11.94
N ILE A 576 -23.49 15.53 -12.42
CA ILE A 576 -22.32 15.90 -11.63
C ILE A 576 -21.66 17.09 -12.30
N THR A 577 -21.33 18.10 -11.51
CA THR A 577 -20.47 19.21 -11.94
C THR A 577 -19.13 19.05 -11.24
N PRO A 578 -18.06 18.64 -11.95
CA PRO A 578 -16.71 18.58 -11.40
C PRO A 578 -16.11 19.98 -11.21
N PRO A 579 -15.01 20.13 -10.46
CA PRO A 579 -14.34 21.41 -10.28
C PRO A 579 -13.89 22.01 -11.62
N GLY A 580 -14.39 23.22 -11.94
CA GLY A 580 -14.05 23.93 -13.17
C GLY A 580 -14.49 23.29 -14.49
N GLY A 581 -15.31 22.21 -14.43
CA GLY A 581 -15.73 21.44 -15.58
C GLY A 581 -17.19 21.63 -15.99
N GLU A 582 -17.55 21.01 -17.09
CA GLU A 582 -18.92 20.98 -17.59
C GLU A 582 -19.76 19.96 -16.81
N VAL A 583 -21.08 20.16 -16.81
CA VAL A 583 -22.04 19.24 -16.18
C VAL A 583 -22.04 17.90 -16.92
N VAL A 584 -21.76 16.83 -16.21
CA VAL A 584 -21.75 15.46 -16.73
C VAL A 584 -23.04 14.76 -16.31
N ALA A 585 -23.80 14.24 -17.28
CA ALA A 585 -24.94 13.38 -16.99
C ALA A 585 -24.47 11.95 -16.71
N TRP A 586 -25.02 11.34 -15.65
CA TRP A 586 -24.69 9.99 -15.21
C TRP A 586 -25.95 9.21 -14.90
N ASP A 587 -25.92 7.91 -15.07
CA ASP A 587 -27.04 7.02 -14.72
C ASP A 587 -26.63 5.92 -13.76
N SER A 588 -27.60 5.39 -13.02
CA SER A 588 -27.37 4.37 -11.99
C SER A 588 -26.83 3.04 -12.54
N THR A 589 -26.94 2.77 -13.86
CA THR A 589 -26.44 1.54 -14.48
C THR A 589 -24.90 1.55 -14.58
N ARG A 590 -24.30 2.73 -14.58
CA ARG A 590 -22.84 2.92 -14.60
C ARG A 590 -22.17 2.81 -13.21
N GLY A 591 -22.98 2.70 -12.15
CA GLY A 591 -22.47 2.64 -10.79
C GLY A 591 -21.91 3.98 -10.28
N ASN A 592 -20.86 3.93 -9.48
CA ASN A 592 -20.22 5.12 -8.91
C ASN A 592 -19.58 5.99 -9.99
N PHE A 593 -19.50 7.29 -9.73
CA PHE A 593 -18.76 8.20 -10.60
C PHE A 593 -17.28 8.20 -10.22
N GLU A 594 -16.43 7.63 -11.07
CA GLU A 594 -15.01 7.40 -10.78
C GLU A 594 -14.08 8.54 -11.24
N GLN A 595 -14.59 9.52 -11.99
CA GLN A 595 -13.79 10.62 -12.54
C GLN A 595 -13.54 11.72 -11.51
N THR A 596 -12.88 11.38 -10.41
CA THR A 596 -12.56 12.27 -9.28
C THR A 596 -11.06 12.59 -9.22
N GLU A 597 -10.44 12.78 -10.39
CA GLU A 597 -8.98 12.95 -10.50
C GLU A 597 -8.48 14.33 -10.05
N THR A 598 -9.36 15.31 -9.93
CA THR A 598 -9.01 16.69 -9.57
C THR A 598 -9.56 17.03 -8.18
N PRO A 599 -8.76 17.57 -7.25
CA PRO A 599 -9.26 18.01 -5.96
C PRO A 599 -10.17 19.21 -6.11
N GLY A 600 -11.27 19.23 -5.34
CA GLY A 600 -12.25 20.31 -5.44
C GLY A 600 -13.62 19.90 -4.96
N ARG A 601 -14.60 20.73 -5.27
CA ARG A 601 -16.00 20.49 -4.94
C ARG A 601 -16.72 19.91 -6.14
N TYR A 602 -17.27 18.72 -5.97
CA TYR A 602 -18.13 18.06 -6.92
C TYR A 602 -19.59 18.28 -6.51
N ILE A 603 -20.37 18.81 -7.42
CA ILE A 603 -21.77 19.11 -7.17
C ILE A 603 -22.60 18.02 -7.84
N LEU A 604 -23.23 17.20 -7.01
CA LEU A 604 -24.16 16.18 -7.46
C LEU A 604 -25.58 16.74 -7.38
N GLN A 605 -26.34 16.63 -8.45
CA GLN A 605 -27.73 17.07 -8.53
C GLN A 605 -28.64 15.93 -8.95
N VAL A 606 -29.60 15.65 -8.08
CA VAL A 606 -30.68 14.67 -8.31
C VAL A 606 -32.00 15.43 -8.16
N ASP A 607 -32.73 15.57 -9.25
CA ASP A 607 -33.95 16.37 -9.31
C ASP A 607 -33.72 17.80 -8.73
N GLN A 608 -34.36 18.11 -7.61
CA GLN A 608 -34.16 19.37 -6.90
C GLN A 608 -33.13 19.29 -5.75
N ARG A 609 -32.58 18.11 -5.46
CA ARG A 609 -31.58 17.94 -4.41
C ARG A 609 -30.19 18.22 -4.96
N ARG A 610 -29.44 19.03 -4.24
CA ARG A 610 -28.06 19.38 -4.54
C ARG A 610 -27.17 18.94 -3.38
N GLU A 611 -26.24 18.06 -3.64
CA GLU A 611 -25.23 17.62 -2.68
C GLU A 611 -23.84 18.06 -3.14
N VAL A 612 -22.98 18.45 -2.22
CA VAL A 612 -21.63 18.90 -2.53
C VAL A 612 -20.64 18.00 -1.84
N PHE A 613 -19.85 17.29 -2.62
CA PHE A 613 -18.75 16.45 -2.15
C PHE A 613 -17.44 17.22 -2.23
N ALA A 614 -16.61 17.08 -1.21
CA ALA A 614 -15.26 17.57 -1.20
C ALA A 614 -14.29 16.45 -1.54
N VAL A 615 -13.56 16.61 -2.62
CA VAL A 615 -12.48 15.69 -3.01
C VAL A 615 -11.16 16.38 -2.73
N ASN A 616 -10.30 15.74 -1.95
CA ASN A 616 -9.01 16.27 -1.50
C ASN A 616 -7.85 15.39 -1.97
N VAL A 617 -6.64 15.93 -1.89
CA VAL A 617 -5.42 15.15 -2.12
C VAL A 617 -5.34 14.03 -1.09
N PRO A 618 -4.94 12.79 -1.46
CA PRO A 618 -4.80 11.69 -0.51
C PRO A 618 -3.83 12.07 0.63
N PRO A 619 -4.16 11.82 1.89
CA PRO A 619 -3.29 12.17 3.02
C PRO A 619 -1.90 11.54 2.96
N ASP A 620 -1.77 10.39 2.31
CA ASP A 620 -0.49 9.72 2.12
C ASP A 620 0.46 10.57 1.24
N GLU A 621 -0.05 11.30 0.25
CA GLU A 621 0.76 12.15 -0.63
C GLU A 621 1.42 13.34 0.11
N SER A 622 0.82 13.75 1.22
CA SER A 622 1.39 14.81 2.08
C SER A 622 2.51 14.32 3.01
N ARG A 623 2.76 13.00 3.05
CA ARG A 623 3.86 12.41 3.83
C ARG A 623 5.15 12.42 3.00
N THR A 624 5.69 13.61 2.81
CA THR A 624 6.80 13.89 1.88
C THR A 624 8.19 13.57 2.43
N ASP A 625 8.29 13.00 3.64
CA ASP A 625 9.56 12.56 4.21
C ASP A 625 10.17 11.43 3.37
N PRO A 626 11.49 11.41 3.16
CA PRO A 626 12.15 10.41 2.33
C PRO A 626 11.94 8.98 2.85
N LEU A 627 11.59 8.06 1.97
CA LEU A 627 11.55 6.64 2.27
C LEU A 627 12.96 6.05 2.12
N PRO A 628 13.48 5.33 3.13
CA PRO A 628 14.77 4.65 3.00
C PRO A 628 14.73 3.60 1.87
N PRO A 629 15.68 3.62 0.90
CA PRO A 629 15.74 2.65 -0.19
C PRO A 629 15.81 1.18 0.27
N GLU A 630 16.32 0.94 1.48
CA GLU A 630 16.39 -0.37 2.11
C GLU A 630 15.01 -1.02 2.32
N GLN A 631 13.95 -0.22 2.38
CA GLN A 631 12.59 -0.76 2.44
C GLN A 631 12.18 -1.46 1.15
N LEU A 632 12.62 -0.99 -0.02
CA LEU A 632 12.41 -1.69 -1.29
C LEU A 632 13.19 -3.02 -1.32
N GLU A 633 14.42 -3.03 -0.81
CA GLU A 633 15.23 -4.25 -0.70
C GLU A 633 14.59 -5.26 0.26
N ALA A 634 13.94 -4.81 1.34
CA ALA A 634 13.20 -5.67 2.27
C ALA A 634 12.03 -6.42 1.60
N TYR A 635 11.43 -5.84 0.56
CA TYR A 635 10.44 -6.50 -0.30
C TYR A 635 11.05 -7.36 -1.41
N GLY A 636 12.38 -7.53 -1.43
CA GLY A 636 13.09 -8.35 -2.42
C GLY A 636 13.49 -7.63 -3.70
N VAL A 637 13.21 -6.33 -3.84
CA VAL A 637 13.61 -5.54 -5.01
C VAL A 637 15.13 -5.40 -5.03
N ARG A 638 15.76 -5.77 -6.16
CA ARG A 638 17.21 -5.67 -6.32
C ARG A 638 17.61 -4.29 -6.80
N LEU A 639 18.22 -3.47 -5.94
CA LEU A 639 18.73 -2.15 -6.30
C LEU A 639 20.13 -2.26 -6.93
N SER A 640 20.36 -1.60 -8.08
CA SER A 640 21.63 -1.63 -8.82
C SER A 640 22.60 -0.51 -8.43
N ASN A 641 22.08 0.62 -7.96
CA ASN A 641 22.87 1.77 -7.50
C ASN A 641 22.38 2.20 -6.12
N ARG A 642 23.21 2.01 -5.11
CA ARG A 642 23.17 2.91 -3.97
C ARG A 642 23.60 4.27 -4.53
N GLY A 643 22.63 5.15 -4.81
CA GLY A 643 22.91 6.53 -5.18
C GLY A 643 24.01 7.04 -4.29
N ALA A 644 25.03 7.63 -4.89
CA ALA A 644 26.21 8.10 -4.19
C ALA A 644 25.84 9.17 -3.14
N ILE A 645 25.40 8.70 -1.97
CA ILE A 645 25.78 9.33 -0.72
C ILE A 645 27.31 9.16 -0.71
N PRO A 646 28.12 10.20 -0.52
CA PRO A 646 29.56 10.03 -0.40
C PRO A 646 29.79 9.08 0.78
N ALA A 647 29.86 7.78 0.46
CA ALA A 647 30.28 6.78 1.41
C ALA A 647 31.69 7.17 1.80
N ALA A 648 31.85 7.51 3.08
CA ALA A 648 33.13 7.51 3.72
C ALA A 648 33.90 6.31 3.20
N GLU A 649 34.99 6.58 2.50
CA GLU A 649 36.05 5.74 1.98
C GLU A 649 35.95 4.24 2.32
N THR A 650 35.05 3.53 1.70
CA THR A 650 35.16 2.09 1.58
C THR A 650 36.30 1.87 0.62
N SER A 651 37.46 1.53 1.14
CA SER A 651 38.71 1.54 0.40
C SER A 651 38.55 0.81 -0.93
N ALA A 652 39.10 1.37 -2.00
CA ALA A 652 39.14 0.77 -3.34
C ALA A 652 39.66 -0.70 -3.33
N VAL A 653 40.29 -1.11 -2.25
CA VAL A 653 40.76 -2.47 -1.94
C VAL A 653 39.58 -3.43 -1.63
N GLN A 654 38.55 -3.00 -0.89
CA GLN A 654 37.40 -3.88 -0.55
C GLN A 654 36.49 -4.11 -1.76
N LEU A 655 36.22 -3.09 -2.56
CA LEU A 655 35.49 -3.21 -3.82
C LEU A 655 36.23 -4.15 -4.80
N ARG A 656 37.57 -4.04 -4.85
CA ARG A 656 38.41 -4.91 -5.69
C ARG A 656 38.40 -6.36 -5.21
N GLN A 657 38.33 -6.61 -3.92
CA GLN A 657 38.20 -7.96 -3.36
C GLN A 657 36.83 -8.59 -3.65
N GLN A 658 35.75 -7.84 -3.52
CA GLN A 658 34.41 -8.30 -3.83
C GLN A 658 34.25 -8.70 -5.30
N GLN A 659 34.73 -7.88 -6.23
CA GLN A 659 34.75 -8.19 -7.65
C GLN A 659 35.56 -9.43 -7.99
N LEU A 660 36.68 -9.66 -7.31
CA LEU A 660 37.48 -10.87 -7.50
C LEU A 660 36.80 -12.12 -6.96
N MET A 661 36.05 -12.02 -5.88
CA MET A 661 35.24 -13.13 -5.32
C MET A 661 34.10 -13.52 -6.25
N GLU A 662 33.37 -12.57 -6.84
CA GLU A 662 32.32 -12.86 -7.82
C GLU A 662 32.86 -13.54 -9.08
N LEU A 663 33.98 -13.06 -9.62
CA LEU A 663 34.64 -13.68 -10.77
C LEU A 663 35.11 -15.10 -10.47
N GLU A 664 35.59 -15.36 -9.24
CA GLU A 664 36.04 -16.69 -8.82
C GLU A 664 34.85 -17.67 -8.73
N GLN A 665 33.72 -17.25 -8.21
CA GLN A 665 32.51 -18.08 -8.14
C GLN A 665 32.03 -18.55 -9.51
N HIS A 666 32.22 -17.74 -10.56
CA HIS A 666 31.85 -18.09 -11.93
C HIS A 666 32.89 -18.95 -12.64
N GLN A 667 34.18 -18.76 -12.43
CA GLN A 667 35.25 -19.43 -13.19
C GLN A 667 35.76 -20.72 -12.57
N GLN A 668 35.81 -20.82 -11.24
CA GLN A 668 36.24 -21.98 -10.44
C GLN A 668 37.52 -22.70 -10.97
N LEU A 669 38.47 -21.93 -11.52
CA LEU A 669 39.69 -22.47 -12.14
C LEU A 669 40.54 -23.32 -11.19
N TRP A 670 40.47 -23.07 -9.89
CA TRP A 670 41.19 -23.83 -8.87
C TRP A 670 40.81 -25.32 -8.88
N ARG A 671 39.58 -25.69 -9.27
CA ARG A 671 39.14 -27.10 -9.37
C ARG A 671 39.96 -27.86 -10.38
N TRP A 672 40.25 -27.24 -11.53
CA TRP A 672 41.12 -27.86 -12.55
C TRP A 672 42.55 -27.97 -12.07
N GLY A 673 43.05 -27.01 -11.28
CA GLY A 673 44.39 -27.08 -10.68
C GLY A 673 44.51 -28.24 -9.70
N VAL A 674 43.53 -28.46 -8.84
CA VAL A 674 43.51 -29.62 -7.90
C VAL A 674 43.42 -30.96 -8.67
N LEU A 675 42.52 -31.02 -9.65
CA LEU A 675 42.35 -32.24 -10.46
C LEU A 675 43.65 -32.63 -11.17
N THR A 676 44.36 -31.65 -11.74
CA THR A 676 45.67 -31.86 -12.38
C THR A 676 46.72 -32.33 -11.35
N ALA A 677 46.76 -31.73 -10.14
CA ALA A 677 47.69 -32.18 -9.10
C ALA A 677 47.44 -33.62 -8.69
N VAL A 678 46.17 -34.04 -8.49
CA VAL A 678 45.79 -35.42 -8.16
C VAL A 678 46.20 -36.40 -9.27
N LEU A 679 45.97 -36.01 -10.55
CA LEU A 679 46.37 -36.83 -11.69
C LEU A 679 47.89 -37.00 -11.80
N LEU A 680 48.67 -35.98 -11.48
CA LEU A 680 50.13 -36.05 -11.40
C LEU A 680 50.61 -36.98 -10.30
N VAL A 681 49.99 -36.98 -9.12
CA VAL A 681 50.33 -37.92 -8.02
C VAL A 681 49.95 -39.33 -8.38
N LEU A 682 48.82 -39.58 -9.05
CA LEU A 682 48.45 -40.89 -9.55
C LEU A 682 49.43 -41.41 -10.61
N THR A 683 49.84 -40.57 -11.56
CA THR A 683 50.82 -40.95 -12.55
C THR A 683 52.21 -41.23 -11.94
N GLU A 684 52.60 -40.46 -10.92
CA GLU A 684 53.82 -40.72 -10.17
C GLU A 684 53.79 -42.09 -9.50
N THR A 685 52.69 -42.42 -8.82
CA THR A 685 52.55 -43.74 -8.14
C THR A 685 52.56 -44.88 -9.14
N MET A 686 51.93 -44.75 -10.29
CA MET A 686 51.97 -45.74 -11.37
C MET A 686 53.37 -45.93 -11.95
N VAL A 687 54.09 -44.85 -12.22
CA VAL A 687 55.48 -44.91 -12.76
C VAL A 687 56.41 -45.47 -11.72
N ALA A 688 56.26 -45.14 -10.44
CA ALA A 688 57.05 -45.76 -9.36
C ALA A 688 56.79 -47.26 -9.22
N ALA A 689 55.52 -47.69 -9.28
CA ALA A 689 55.15 -49.12 -9.23
C ALA A 689 55.66 -49.91 -10.45
N TRP A 690 55.59 -49.32 -11.64
CA TRP A 690 56.12 -49.93 -12.88
C TRP A 690 57.63 -50.13 -12.79
N LYS A 691 58.39 -49.12 -12.36
CA LYS A 691 59.84 -49.24 -12.15
C LYS A 691 60.24 -50.30 -11.11
N LEU A 692 59.46 -50.40 -10.03
CA LEU A 692 59.69 -51.46 -9.01
C LEU A 692 59.45 -52.88 -9.57
N ARG A 693 58.47 -53.03 -10.48
CA ARG A 693 58.21 -54.32 -11.15
C ARG A 693 59.32 -54.69 -12.15
N GLN A 694 59.88 -53.75 -12.88
CA GLN A 694 61.02 -53.99 -13.79
C GLN A 694 62.29 -54.32 -13.00
N GLY A 695 62.53 -53.71 -11.81
CA GLY A 695 63.69 -54.09 -10.98
C GLY A 695 63.62 -55.48 -10.41
N ARG A 696 62.46 -56.01 -10.06
CA ARG A 696 62.27 -57.38 -9.57
C ARG A 696 62.42 -58.42 -10.66
N GLY A 697 62.01 -58.14 -11.90
CA GLY A 697 62.20 -59.11 -13.01
C GLY A 697 63.65 -59.27 -13.44
N ILE A 698 64.54 -58.36 -13.11
CA ILE A 698 65.99 -58.46 -13.38
C ILE A 698 66.69 -59.23 -12.25
N GLU A 699 66.24 -59.17 -11.02
CA GLU A 699 66.79 -59.98 -9.91
C GLU A 699 66.35 -61.43 -9.98
N GLU A 700 65.18 -61.78 -10.51
CA GLU A 700 64.72 -63.16 -10.70
C GLU A 700 65.41 -63.83 -11.91
N ALA A 701 65.93 -63.04 -12.89
CA ALA A 701 66.68 -63.57 -14.10
C ALA A 701 68.18 -63.80 -13.85
N LEU A 702 68.67 -63.44 -12.62
CA LEU A 702 70.10 -63.52 -12.24
C LEU A 702 70.33 -64.46 -11.01
N SER A 703 69.35 -65.24 -10.60
CA SER A 703 69.60 -66.31 -9.64
C SER A 703 69.78 -67.68 -10.34
N PRO A 704 70.89 -68.34 -10.08
CA PRO A 704 71.18 -69.63 -10.72
C PRO A 704 70.27 -70.77 -10.20
#